data_42627962b059cbe5c542f7d60468d3fc
#
_entry.id   42627962b059cbe5c542f7d60468d3fc
#
_cell.length_a   1.000
_cell.length_b   1.000
_cell.length_c   1.000
_cell.angle_alpha   90.00
_cell.angle_beta   90.00
_cell.angle_gamma   90.00
#
_symmetry.space_group_name_H-M   'P 1'
#
loop_
_entity.id
_entity.type
_entity.pdbx_description
1 polymer ?
#
loop_
_entity_poly.entity_id
_entity_poly.type
_entity_poly.pdbx_seq_one_letter_code
_entity_poly.pdbx_strand_id
1 'polypeptide(L)'
;MSAPQGPERLAQIEELFARCLELPEALQRRHLAEACRDDPELRAEVESLLRHAGGSSFLETPAVEQIAPDALPEADEKRWIGARIGSFLIEELLATGGMGSVYRARRDDAEFEQQVAIKLVKPGFDSGGLLARFLQERQTLAALDHPNIAHLLDGGKTADGRPYLVMEYIDGLPLHDWCAQHQPSLELRLQIFEGICAGVQHAHRNLVVHRDLKPPNVLVTHEGVPKLLDFGIAKILETRVDGSETLSPLQMLTPEYASPEQIRGERVTTASDLYSLGVILYELLAEAKPYEVATRARFEIERIVCEQRVDPPSVHAPGLPADLDAIAMMCLRKEPERRYEGVGQLIEDLERYRNQLPVRARPDSIRYRLGKYLRRNRLPVALGALAAVALITGVATTLYQSELARRRAVTTARVADFLVDLFLNADPWQTGGESLPVRELLRRGADAARRDLAGEPPILGAFLATLGRVHLNLGDQAVARELLQEADELLGDQASVDREILGDTLFHLGIALRRLGEWSEAERVHREALALRIAEFGEVSLPVASSRNTLALVLQNQQAYESAREELDRALVIRRRLLPPQSPEIAVTLSNLGALALETDDLDGARQLFEEALEIQESAWSGDHPDLATTLNNLGYLDQIDEDLDSAQLRHESALQMRLRVFGEDHPHTASSFNNLGLVYFDQGDFTAAAERFEQAARIAKRRLASDHPLVQQFEENLAEARSAQ
;
A
#
# COMPACT_ATOMS: atom_id res chain seq x y z
N MET A 1 21.43 77.63 40.08
CA MET A 1 20.48 76.53 40.19
C MET A 1 21.27 75.31 40.58
N SER A 2 21.00 74.72 41.73
CA SER A 2 21.75 73.61 42.28
C SER A 2 21.47 72.37 41.37
N ALA A 3 22.55 71.65 41.03
CA ALA A 3 22.40 70.37 40.26
C ALA A 3 21.51 69.40 41.01
N PRO A 4 20.61 68.66 40.35
CA PRO A 4 19.79 67.70 41.00
C PRO A 4 20.67 66.54 41.54
N GLN A 5 20.47 66.22 42.82
CA GLN A 5 21.20 65.14 43.48
C GLN A 5 20.25 63.93 43.64
N GLY A 6 20.66 62.71 43.24
CA GLY A 6 19.94 61.51 43.49
C GLY A 6 19.23 60.88 42.23
N PRO A 7 18.06 60.34 42.40
CA PRO A 7 17.38 59.55 41.34
C PRO A 7 17.07 60.29 40.04
N GLU A 8 16.84 61.59 40.08
CA GLU A 8 16.58 62.42 38.90
C GLU A 8 17.83 62.58 38.02
N ARG A 9 19.04 62.64 38.63
CA ARG A 9 20.32 62.74 37.88
C ARG A 9 20.61 61.39 37.18
N LEU A 10 20.33 60.29 37.84
CA LEU A 10 20.52 58.95 37.24
C LEU A 10 19.62 58.74 36.02
N ALA A 11 18.37 59.19 36.13
CA ALA A 11 17.43 59.10 35.02
C ALA A 11 17.86 59.95 33.81
N GLN A 12 18.45 61.13 34.06
CA GLN A 12 19.01 62.00 33.01
C GLN A 12 20.24 61.37 32.33
N ILE A 13 21.09 60.70 33.09
CA ILE A 13 22.25 59.96 32.56
C ILE A 13 21.81 58.84 31.69
N GLU A 14 20.84 58.03 32.14
CA GLU A 14 20.29 56.90 31.39
C GLU A 14 19.61 57.29 30.08
N GLU A 15 18.80 58.40 30.11
CA GLU A 15 18.12 58.89 28.91
C GLU A 15 19.10 59.39 27.85
N LEU A 16 20.10 60.17 28.29
CA LEU A 16 21.12 60.72 27.39
C LEU A 16 22.06 59.64 26.85
N PHE A 17 22.41 58.66 27.65
CA PHE A 17 23.23 57.55 27.25
C PHE A 17 22.49 56.63 26.20
N ALA A 18 21.23 56.32 26.43
CA ALA A 18 20.42 55.58 25.51
C ALA A 18 20.25 56.24 24.14
N ARG A 19 19.99 57.57 24.15
CA ARG A 19 19.91 58.34 22.91
C ARG A 19 21.23 58.42 22.16
N CYS A 20 22.33 58.48 22.87
CA CYS A 20 23.66 58.51 22.25
C CYS A 20 24.03 57.19 21.60
N LEU A 21 23.63 56.08 22.17
CA LEU A 21 23.85 54.73 21.57
C LEU A 21 23.15 54.53 20.22
N GLU A 22 22.04 55.20 19.98
CA GLU A 22 21.31 55.16 18.70
C GLU A 22 21.94 56.03 17.60
N LEU A 23 22.92 56.90 17.94
CA LEU A 23 23.55 57.88 17.02
C LEU A 23 24.90 57.34 16.50
N PRO A 24 25.28 57.62 15.25
CA PRO A 24 26.64 57.39 14.76
C PRO A 24 27.66 58.15 15.57
N GLU A 25 28.84 57.64 15.86
CA GLU A 25 29.88 58.15 16.74
C GLU A 25 30.23 59.63 16.48
N ALA A 26 30.22 60.04 15.20
CA ALA A 26 30.45 61.42 14.80
C ALA A 26 29.37 62.44 15.29
N LEU A 27 28.12 61.92 15.49
CA LEU A 27 26.99 62.75 15.96
C LEU A 27 26.79 62.68 17.48
N GLN A 28 27.27 61.63 18.14
CA GLN A 28 27.19 61.47 19.60
C GLN A 28 27.86 62.63 20.34
N ARG A 29 29.09 63.02 19.96
CA ARG A 29 29.83 64.13 20.57
C ARG A 29 29.13 65.49 20.42
N ARG A 30 28.47 65.68 19.25
CA ARG A 30 27.75 66.94 18.99
C ARG A 30 26.44 66.98 19.78
N HIS A 31 25.72 65.86 19.88
CA HIS A 31 24.52 65.78 20.68
C HIS A 31 24.77 65.98 22.18
N LEU A 32 25.82 65.33 22.71
CA LEU A 32 26.24 65.58 24.11
C LEU A 32 26.68 67.02 24.41
N ALA A 33 27.38 67.71 23.48
CA ALA A 33 27.77 69.08 23.64
C ALA A 33 26.57 69.99 23.63
N GLU A 34 25.50 69.70 22.94
CA GLU A 34 24.25 70.49 22.93
C GLU A 34 23.37 70.19 24.14
N ALA A 35 23.19 68.95 24.51
CA ALA A 35 22.30 68.48 25.58
C ALA A 35 22.87 68.81 26.99
N CYS A 36 24.21 68.78 27.17
CA CYS A 36 24.87 69.00 28.42
C CYS A 36 25.61 70.36 28.45
N ARG A 37 25.09 71.37 27.73
CA ARG A 37 25.74 72.69 27.59
C ARG A 37 25.98 73.40 28.92
N ASP A 38 25.08 73.22 29.87
CA ASP A 38 25.08 73.89 31.18
C ASP A 38 25.51 72.94 32.33
N ASP A 39 25.81 71.64 32.04
CA ASP A 39 26.24 70.67 33.05
C ASP A 39 27.42 69.79 32.50
N PRO A 40 28.67 70.30 32.69
CA PRO A 40 29.86 69.58 32.23
C PRO A 40 30.14 68.27 33.00
N GLU A 41 29.62 68.10 34.22
CA GLU A 41 29.77 66.91 35.02
C GLU A 41 28.89 65.77 34.44
N LEU A 42 27.62 66.07 34.09
CA LEU A 42 26.71 65.13 33.40
C LEU A 42 27.28 64.68 32.07
N ARG A 43 27.89 65.61 31.32
CA ARG A 43 28.59 65.28 30.08
C ARG A 43 29.73 64.30 30.30
N ALA A 44 30.59 64.54 31.30
CA ALA A 44 31.73 63.68 31.60
C ALA A 44 31.32 62.28 32.04
N GLU A 45 30.19 62.13 32.76
CA GLU A 45 29.61 60.87 33.19
C GLU A 45 29.09 60.07 32.00
N VAL A 46 28.32 60.69 31.11
CA VAL A 46 27.80 60.03 29.90
C VAL A 46 28.93 59.72 28.91
N GLU A 47 29.92 60.57 28.70
CA GLU A 47 31.11 60.31 27.87
C GLU A 47 31.95 59.15 28.44
N SER A 48 32.01 58.99 29.76
CA SER A 48 32.64 57.82 30.39
C SER A 48 31.92 56.50 30.09
N LEU A 49 30.61 56.54 30.19
CA LEU A 49 29.79 55.35 29.87
C LEU A 49 29.89 54.93 28.38
N LEU A 50 29.88 55.90 27.46
CA LEU A 50 30.03 55.65 26.02
C LEU A 50 31.41 55.13 25.64
N ARG A 51 32.50 55.56 26.32
CA ARG A 51 33.83 54.97 26.09
C ARG A 51 33.93 53.48 26.46
N HIS A 52 33.18 53.06 27.47
CA HIS A 52 33.16 51.65 27.90
C HIS A 52 32.18 50.81 27.07
N ALA A 53 31.19 51.40 26.43
CA ALA A 53 30.23 50.71 25.55
C ALA A 53 30.78 50.36 24.16
N GLY A 54 31.89 50.93 23.72
CA GLY A 54 32.52 50.66 22.41
C GLY A 54 33.43 49.42 22.35
N GLY A 55 33.60 48.67 23.44
CA GLY A 55 34.31 47.39 23.49
C GLY A 55 33.32 46.24 23.56
N SER A 56 33.48 45.24 22.69
CA SER A 56 32.57 44.10 22.50
C SER A 56 32.41 43.13 23.71
N SER A 57 32.86 43.54 24.91
CA SER A 57 32.75 42.72 26.13
C SER A 57 31.89 43.32 27.25
N PHE A 58 31.20 44.46 27.01
CA PHE A 58 30.48 45.17 28.07
C PHE A 58 29.11 44.55 28.42
N LEU A 59 28.53 43.72 27.57
CA LEU A 59 27.17 43.19 27.74
C LEU A 59 27.11 41.72 28.25
N GLU A 60 28.27 41.12 28.50
CA GLU A 60 28.31 39.70 28.98
C GLU A 60 28.36 39.58 30.51
N THR A 61 28.59 40.68 31.26
CA THR A 61 28.64 40.65 32.73
C THR A 61 27.66 41.65 33.35
N PRO A 62 26.86 41.24 34.37
CA PRO A 62 25.94 42.15 35.06
C PRO A 62 26.67 43.38 35.65
N ALA A 63 26.06 44.57 35.59
CA ALA A 63 26.63 45.82 36.07
C ALA A 63 27.11 45.81 37.53
N VAL A 64 26.61 44.91 38.35
CA VAL A 64 27.03 44.67 39.75
C VAL A 64 28.46 44.10 39.86
N GLU A 65 28.90 43.33 38.87
CA GLU A 65 30.29 42.78 38.86
C GLU A 65 31.32 43.79 38.39
N GLN A 66 30.92 44.89 37.72
CA GLN A 66 31.82 45.91 37.20
C GLN A 66 32.06 47.08 38.15
N ILE A 67 31.23 47.24 39.22
CA ILE A 67 31.39 48.36 40.19
C ILE A 67 32.38 48.00 41.28
N ALA A 68 32.81 46.76 41.43
CA ALA A 68 33.81 46.36 42.43
C ALA A 68 34.75 45.23 41.85
N PRO A 69 35.68 45.60 40.94
CA PRO A 69 36.65 44.65 40.42
C PRO A 69 37.62 44.04 41.44
N ASP A 70 37.76 44.72 42.58
CA ASP A 70 38.80 44.39 43.59
C ASP A 70 38.26 43.82 44.93
N ALA A 71 36.97 43.50 45.02
CA ALA A 71 36.36 43.19 46.32
C ALA A 71 35.64 41.77 46.41
N LEU A 72 35.70 40.86 45.42
CA LEU A 72 35.18 39.55 45.61
C LEU A 72 36.17 38.49 45.12
N PRO A 73 36.52 37.57 45.94
CA PRO A 73 37.73 36.77 45.75
C PRO A 73 37.41 35.38 45.16
N GLU A 74 37.90 35.12 43.96
CA GLU A 74 38.24 33.71 43.61
C GLU A 74 39.06 33.02 44.72
N ALA A 75 39.78 33.83 45.55
CA ALA A 75 40.52 33.40 46.70
C ALA A 75 39.62 32.88 47.85
N ASP A 76 38.39 33.43 48.03
CA ASP A 76 37.50 32.99 49.13
C ASP A 76 36.78 31.68 48.82
N GLU A 77 36.51 31.42 47.56
CA GLU A 77 35.87 30.15 47.14
C GLU A 77 36.83 28.95 47.10
N LYS A 78 38.09 29.17 46.68
CA LYS A 78 39.13 28.14 46.69
C LYS A 78 39.67 27.80 48.10
N ARG A 79 39.41 28.67 49.10
CA ARG A 79 39.84 28.41 50.50
C ARG A 79 39.22 27.21 51.17
N TRP A 80 38.05 26.76 50.62
CA TRP A 80 37.37 25.57 51.14
C TRP A 80 37.94 24.27 50.61
N ILE A 81 38.72 24.26 49.55
CA ILE A 81 39.36 23.08 49.00
C ILE A 81 40.40 22.59 50.04
N GLY A 82 40.29 21.33 50.47
CA GLY A 82 41.06 20.74 51.55
C GLY A 82 40.52 21.05 52.96
N ALA A 83 39.45 21.85 53.08
CA ALA A 83 38.80 22.08 54.37
C ALA A 83 37.82 20.94 54.71
N ARG A 84 37.60 20.73 56.01
CA ARG A 84 36.64 19.77 56.54
C ARG A 84 35.34 20.48 56.93
N ILE A 85 34.22 20.03 56.41
CA ILE A 85 32.87 20.50 56.75
C ILE A 85 32.08 19.30 57.32
N GLY A 86 31.82 19.32 58.64
CA GLY A 86 31.24 18.14 59.30
C GLY A 86 32.13 16.92 59.13
N SER A 87 31.58 15.81 58.63
CA SER A 87 32.29 14.55 58.36
C SER A 87 32.89 14.51 56.94
N PHE A 88 32.87 15.60 56.17
CA PHE A 88 33.27 15.61 54.78
C PHE A 88 34.48 16.48 54.49
N LEU A 89 35.42 16.00 53.70
CA LEU A 89 36.57 16.72 53.16
C LEU A 89 36.27 17.24 51.78
N ILE A 90 36.39 18.54 51.57
CA ILE A 90 36.16 19.19 50.27
C ILE A 90 37.35 18.90 49.34
N GLU A 91 37.07 18.39 48.15
CA GLU A 91 38.07 18.02 47.14
C GLU A 91 38.19 19.03 46.01
N GLU A 92 37.05 19.50 45.50
CA GLU A 92 37.00 20.29 44.27
C GLU A 92 35.79 21.25 44.25
N LEU A 93 35.93 22.38 43.59
CA LEU A 93 34.84 23.30 43.31
C LEU A 93 34.14 22.86 42.02
N LEU A 94 32.86 22.50 42.10
CA LEU A 94 32.05 22.05 40.94
C LEU A 94 31.38 23.24 40.23
N ALA A 95 30.80 24.17 40.99
CA ALA A 95 30.06 25.28 40.41
C ALA A 95 29.99 26.45 41.39
N THR A 96 29.92 27.68 40.85
CA THR A 96 29.67 28.91 41.59
C THR A 96 28.45 29.60 41.02
N GLY A 97 27.57 30.10 41.88
CA GLY A 97 26.37 30.82 41.47
C GLY A 97 25.98 31.95 42.42
N GLY A 98 24.89 32.63 42.08
CA GLY A 98 24.38 33.77 42.88
C GLY A 98 24.11 33.43 44.35
N MET A 99 23.72 32.22 44.66
CA MET A 99 23.29 31.73 45.98
C MET A 99 24.39 31.02 46.78
N GLY A 100 25.51 30.68 46.17
CA GLY A 100 26.59 29.93 46.84
C GLY A 100 27.43 29.14 45.87
N SER A 101 28.37 28.38 46.45
CA SER A 101 29.29 27.52 45.72
C SER A 101 29.04 26.04 46.04
N VAL A 102 29.13 25.18 45.03
CA VAL A 102 28.95 23.73 45.17
C VAL A 102 30.29 23.06 44.99
N TYR A 103 30.63 22.19 45.95
CA TYR A 103 31.89 21.46 45.97
C TYR A 103 31.65 19.93 45.95
N ARG A 104 32.55 19.24 45.29
CA ARG A 104 32.69 17.80 45.50
C ARG A 104 33.44 17.55 46.82
N ALA A 105 32.92 16.66 47.60
CA ALA A 105 33.54 16.28 48.86
C ALA A 105 33.44 14.76 49.03
N ARG A 106 34.35 14.21 49.81
CA ARG A 106 34.30 12.82 50.25
C ARG A 106 34.14 12.71 51.76
N ARG A 107 33.48 11.66 52.18
CA ARG A 107 33.36 11.36 53.62
C ARG A 107 34.72 10.96 54.21
N ASP A 108 35.05 11.54 55.35
CA ASP A 108 36.40 11.41 55.99
C ASP A 108 36.29 11.01 57.47
N ASP A 109 35.34 10.09 57.81
CA ASP A 109 35.15 9.57 59.14
C ASP A 109 35.55 8.05 59.25
N ALA A 110 36.21 7.49 58.27
CA ALA A 110 36.71 6.13 58.19
C ALA A 110 35.65 5.00 58.24
N GLU A 111 34.34 5.28 58.21
CA GLU A 111 33.29 4.26 58.22
C GLU A 111 33.05 3.68 56.82
N PHE A 112 32.95 4.48 55.79
CA PHE A 112 32.85 4.07 54.40
C PHE A 112 33.17 5.25 53.46
N GLU A 113 33.61 4.94 52.24
CA GLU A 113 33.85 5.90 51.20
C GLU A 113 32.53 6.37 50.56
N GLN A 114 32.24 7.65 50.64
CA GLN A 114 31.08 8.24 49.99
C GLN A 114 31.44 9.58 49.38
N GLN A 115 31.18 9.77 48.09
CA GLN A 115 31.26 11.06 47.44
C GLN A 115 29.93 11.81 47.60
N VAL A 116 30.00 13.09 47.85
CA VAL A 116 28.86 13.99 48.08
C VAL A 116 29.08 15.32 47.39
N ALA A 117 28.02 16.05 47.10
CA ALA A 117 28.06 17.44 46.70
C ALA A 117 27.70 18.32 47.91
N ILE A 118 28.54 19.29 48.25
CA ILE A 118 28.28 20.24 49.33
C ILE A 118 28.03 21.63 48.77
N LYS A 119 26.83 22.16 48.99
CA LYS A 119 26.42 23.49 48.60
C LYS A 119 26.61 24.44 49.81
N LEU A 120 27.54 25.36 49.72
CA LEU A 120 27.80 26.39 50.70
C LEU A 120 27.05 27.69 50.32
N VAL A 121 26.23 28.21 51.23
CA VAL A 121 25.46 29.44 51.01
C VAL A 121 26.37 30.66 51.22
N LYS A 122 26.23 31.72 50.38
CA LYS A 122 27.00 32.97 50.47
C LYS A 122 26.71 33.70 51.76
N PRO A 123 27.71 34.50 52.34
CA PRO A 123 27.48 35.37 53.48
C PRO A 123 26.39 36.40 53.19
N GLY A 124 25.61 36.78 54.20
CA GLY A 124 24.55 37.78 54.12
C GLY A 124 23.15 37.24 54.35
N PHE A 125 22.98 35.92 54.44
CA PHE A 125 21.72 35.29 54.82
C PHE A 125 21.57 35.00 56.32
N ASP A 126 22.26 35.77 57.18
CA ASP A 126 22.40 35.50 58.61
C ASP A 126 21.24 35.97 59.51
N SER A 127 20.13 36.48 58.97
CA SER A 127 18.98 36.82 59.83
C SER A 127 18.37 35.53 60.45
N GLY A 128 18.25 35.49 61.76
CA GLY A 128 17.85 34.28 62.52
C GLY A 128 16.51 33.67 62.08
N GLY A 129 15.65 34.45 61.45
CA GLY A 129 14.38 33.98 60.87
C GLY A 129 14.54 33.21 59.55
N LEU A 130 15.50 33.58 58.72
CA LEU A 130 15.84 32.88 57.47
C LEU A 130 16.43 31.51 57.70
N LEU A 131 17.29 31.39 58.70
CA LEU A 131 17.92 30.15 59.06
C LEU A 131 16.94 29.12 59.60
N ALA A 132 15.98 29.50 60.46
CA ALA A 132 14.94 28.62 60.96
C ALA A 132 14.09 28.04 59.82
N ARG A 133 13.75 28.85 58.81
CA ARG A 133 13.01 28.42 57.62
C ARG A 133 13.85 27.49 56.72
N PHE A 134 15.14 27.76 56.56
CA PHE A 134 16.07 26.90 55.85
C PHE A 134 16.13 25.52 56.49
N LEU A 135 16.18 25.40 57.82
CA LEU A 135 16.18 24.16 58.53
C LEU A 135 14.86 23.42 58.46
N GLN A 136 13.72 24.11 58.39
CA GLN A 136 12.38 23.54 58.19
C GLN A 136 12.21 22.98 56.78
N GLU A 137 12.61 23.77 55.75
CA GLU A 137 12.55 23.38 54.33
C GLU A 137 13.45 22.16 54.07
N ARG A 138 14.64 22.10 54.69
CA ARG A 138 15.55 20.97 54.64
C ARG A 138 14.83 19.67 55.05
N GLN A 139 13.98 19.68 56.07
CA GLN A 139 13.28 18.49 56.56
C GLN A 139 12.25 18.00 55.54
N THR A 140 11.61 18.91 54.84
CA THR A 140 10.65 18.59 53.77
C THR A 140 11.35 18.04 52.53
N LEU A 141 12.51 18.60 52.17
CA LEU A 141 13.30 18.12 51.01
C LEU A 141 13.99 16.78 51.31
N ALA A 142 14.42 16.56 52.54
CA ALA A 142 14.99 15.25 52.93
C ALA A 142 13.98 14.10 52.87
N ALA A 143 12.70 14.39 52.87
CA ALA A 143 11.62 13.42 52.67
C ALA A 143 11.37 13.05 51.22
N LEU A 144 11.96 13.74 50.24
CA LEU A 144 11.82 13.46 48.82
C LEU A 144 12.77 12.32 48.41
N ASP A 145 12.23 11.12 48.34
CA ASP A 145 12.94 9.91 47.87
C ASP A 145 12.41 9.50 46.49
N HIS A 146 13.15 9.80 45.43
CA HIS A 146 12.77 9.48 44.07
C HIS A 146 13.99 9.35 43.15
N PRO A 147 14.02 8.38 42.21
CA PRO A 147 15.19 8.13 41.36
C PRO A 147 15.61 9.34 40.52
N ASN A 148 14.68 10.26 40.20
CA ASN A 148 14.94 11.46 39.42
C ASN A 148 15.11 12.73 40.28
N ILE A 149 15.31 12.62 41.57
CA ILE A 149 15.62 13.75 42.46
C ILE A 149 16.94 13.42 43.16
N ALA A 150 17.87 14.39 43.27
CA ALA A 150 19.08 14.24 44.02
C ALA A 150 18.77 14.22 45.53
N HIS A 151 19.19 13.18 46.23
CA HIS A 151 18.93 13.03 47.67
C HIS A 151 19.62 14.06 48.50
N LEU A 152 18.92 14.71 49.42
CA LEU A 152 19.52 15.51 50.47
C LEU A 152 19.96 14.60 51.61
N LEU A 153 21.28 14.49 51.83
CA LEU A 153 21.87 13.52 52.77
C LEU A 153 22.05 14.12 54.16
N ASP A 154 22.49 15.40 54.24
CA ASP A 154 22.75 16.10 55.50
C ASP A 154 22.76 17.63 55.30
N GLY A 155 22.99 18.40 56.33
CA GLY A 155 23.18 19.82 56.28
C GLY A 155 23.42 20.40 57.68
N GLY A 156 24.10 21.54 57.69
CA GLY A 156 24.49 22.15 58.95
C GLY A 156 25.00 23.54 58.78
N LYS A 157 25.87 23.95 59.72
CA LYS A 157 26.60 25.24 59.65
C LYS A 157 28.11 24.96 59.75
N THR A 158 28.85 25.71 58.99
CA THR A 158 30.30 25.77 59.10
C THR A 158 30.72 26.46 60.41
N ALA A 159 32.01 26.37 60.76
CA ALA A 159 32.53 27.03 61.96
C ALA A 159 32.39 28.58 61.94
N ASP A 160 32.34 29.18 60.75
CA ASP A 160 32.09 30.62 60.54
C ASP A 160 30.59 30.96 60.40
N GLY A 161 29.70 29.96 60.70
CA GLY A 161 28.24 30.19 60.76
C GLY A 161 27.48 30.04 59.44
N ARG A 162 28.13 29.77 58.29
CA ARG A 162 27.50 29.63 56.98
C ARG A 162 26.68 28.37 56.91
N PRO A 163 25.44 28.43 56.40
CA PRO A 163 24.65 27.22 56.15
C PRO A 163 25.26 26.41 55.00
N TYR A 164 25.20 25.09 55.12
CA TYR A 164 25.55 24.18 54.05
C TYR A 164 24.54 23.04 53.92
N LEU A 165 24.43 22.50 52.72
CA LEU A 165 23.64 21.30 52.38
C LEU A 165 24.57 20.24 51.80
N VAL A 166 24.37 18.99 52.20
CA VAL A 166 25.07 17.81 51.67
C VAL A 166 24.08 17.01 50.83
N MET A 167 24.37 16.80 49.61
CA MET A 167 23.50 16.10 48.69
C MET A 167 24.26 14.98 47.95
N GLU A 168 23.52 14.08 47.37
CA GLU A 168 24.03 13.08 46.44
C GLU A 168 24.92 13.72 45.37
N TYR A 169 26.13 13.19 45.21
CA TYR A 169 26.98 13.55 44.08
C TYR A 169 26.49 12.86 42.83
N ILE A 170 26.17 13.58 41.80
CA ILE A 170 25.69 13.04 40.52
C ILE A 170 26.83 13.17 39.52
N ASP A 171 27.32 12.02 39.04
CA ASP A 171 28.25 11.95 37.90
C ASP A 171 27.48 12.05 36.60
N GLY A 172 27.35 13.29 36.10
CA GLY A 172 26.52 13.60 34.94
C GLY A 172 26.77 15.03 34.43
N LEU A 173 26.14 15.32 33.30
CA LEU A 173 26.22 16.65 32.67
C LEU A 173 24.87 17.38 32.81
N PRO A 174 24.89 18.71 32.81
CA PRO A 174 23.66 19.49 32.64
C PRO A 174 22.89 19.06 31.42
N LEU A 175 21.55 19.08 31.49
CA LEU A 175 20.66 18.56 30.43
C LEU A 175 21.01 19.09 29.02
N HIS A 176 21.33 20.41 28.93
CA HIS A 176 21.70 21.02 27.66
C HIS A 176 23.02 20.47 27.12
N ASP A 177 24.06 20.39 27.95
CA ASP A 177 25.39 19.91 27.58
C ASP A 177 25.35 18.42 27.21
N TRP A 178 24.57 17.64 27.98
CA TRP A 178 24.36 16.24 27.71
C TRP A 178 23.68 16.01 26.34
N CYS A 179 22.64 16.79 26.01
CA CYS A 179 21.96 16.71 24.73
C CYS A 179 22.88 17.16 23.58
N ALA A 180 23.68 18.23 23.77
CA ALA A 180 24.63 18.70 22.78
C ALA A 180 25.71 17.65 22.47
N GLN A 181 26.22 16.97 23.51
CA GLN A 181 27.26 15.95 23.38
C GLN A 181 26.77 14.63 22.79
N HIS A 182 25.57 14.15 23.18
CA HIS A 182 25.07 12.81 22.81
C HIS A 182 24.10 12.84 21.62
N GLN A 183 23.57 13.99 21.23
CA GLN A 183 22.59 14.18 20.15
C GLN A 183 21.47 13.12 20.19
N PRO A 184 20.75 13.01 21.32
CA PRO A 184 19.77 11.94 21.50
C PRO A 184 18.62 12.02 20.50
N SER A 185 18.09 10.84 20.15
CA SER A 185 16.86 10.75 19.35
C SER A 185 15.68 11.43 20.05
N LEU A 186 14.66 11.83 19.29
CA LEU A 186 13.43 12.41 19.86
C LEU A 186 12.83 11.51 20.96
N GLU A 187 12.83 10.21 20.76
CA GLU A 187 12.29 9.25 21.72
C GLU A 187 13.07 9.30 23.05
N LEU A 188 14.40 9.34 22.98
CA LEU A 188 15.24 9.41 24.17
C LEU A 188 15.10 10.78 24.87
N ARG A 189 14.97 11.87 24.13
CA ARG A 189 14.68 13.21 24.71
C ARG A 189 13.36 13.21 25.48
N LEU A 190 12.32 12.57 24.92
CA LEU A 190 11.03 12.42 25.61
C LEU A 190 11.13 11.55 26.85
N GLN A 191 11.91 10.46 26.83
CA GLN A 191 12.13 9.60 28.00
C GLN A 191 12.84 10.36 29.14
N ILE A 192 13.90 11.13 28.80
CA ILE A 192 14.57 11.99 29.77
C ILE A 192 13.58 13.02 30.35
N PHE A 193 12.79 13.65 29.50
CA PHE A 193 11.79 14.63 29.92
C PHE A 193 10.70 13.99 30.81
N GLU A 194 10.26 12.77 30.52
CA GLU A 194 9.32 12.02 31.37
C GLU A 194 9.94 11.75 32.76
N GLY A 195 11.23 11.42 32.81
CA GLY A 195 11.94 11.29 34.10
C GLY A 195 11.97 12.58 34.90
N ILE A 196 12.22 13.74 34.23
CA ILE A 196 12.12 15.05 34.86
C ILE A 196 10.71 15.29 35.41
N CYS A 197 9.70 15.03 34.59
CA CYS A 197 8.29 15.17 34.99
C CYS A 197 7.94 14.26 36.17
N ALA A 198 8.44 13.03 36.22
CA ALA A 198 8.20 12.11 37.33
C ALA A 198 8.76 12.65 38.65
N GLY A 199 9.99 13.20 38.62
CA GLY A 199 10.59 13.86 39.77
C GLY A 199 9.78 15.07 40.24
N VAL A 200 9.36 15.95 39.32
CA VAL A 200 8.52 17.11 39.66
C VAL A 200 7.16 16.69 40.21
N GLN A 201 6.55 15.67 39.60
CA GLN A 201 5.27 15.13 40.11
C GLN A 201 5.40 14.59 41.53
N HIS A 202 6.50 13.87 41.81
CA HIS A 202 6.75 13.36 43.17
C HIS A 202 6.89 14.52 44.17
N ALA A 203 7.62 15.59 43.84
CA ALA A 203 7.75 16.78 44.69
C ALA A 203 6.36 17.45 44.92
N HIS A 204 5.56 17.63 43.86
CA HIS A 204 4.22 18.24 43.97
C HIS A 204 3.27 17.41 44.85
N ARG A 205 3.34 16.07 44.82
CA ARG A 205 2.57 15.18 45.72
C ARG A 205 2.96 15.36 47.19
N ASN A 206 4.21 15.75 47.44
CA ASN A 206 4.70 16.11 48.76
C ASN A 206 4.60 17.61 49.09
N LEU A 207 3.77 18.34 48.32
CA LEU A 207 3.47 19.76 48.49
C LEU A 207 4.69 20.66 48.29
N VAL A 208 5.71 20.20 47.57
CA VAL A 208 6.93 20.97 47.24
C VAL A 208 6.86 21.43 45.80
N VAL A 209 6.98 22.77 45.61
CA VAL A 209 7.08 23.40 44.28
C VAL A 209 8.56 23.74 44.05
N HIS A 210 9.09 23.42 42.88
CA HIS A 210 10.53 23.56 42.56
C HIS A 210 10.95 25.04 42.40
N ARG A 211 10.13 25.85 41.72
CA ARG A 211 10.29 27.31 41.52
C ARG A 211 11.47 27.80 40.70
N ASP A 212 12.44 26.94 40.38
CA ASP A 212 13.64 27.26 39.59
C ASP A 212 14.03 26.14 38.65
N LEU A 213 13.03 25.56 37.95
CA LEU A 213 13.28 24.53 36.93
C LEU A 213 13.93 25.16 35.69
N LYS A 214 15.15 24.65 35.38
CA LYS A 214 15.94 25.06 34.20
C LYS A 214 16.97 23.94 33.89
N PRO A 215 17.52 23.88 32.69
CA PRO A 215 18.48 22.83 32.29
C PRO A 215 19.71 22.71 33.20
N PRO A 216 20.33 23.79 33.74
CA PRO A 216 21.43 23.64 34.68
C PRO A 216 21.06 22.97 36.00
N ASN A 217 19.80 22.98 36.41
CA ASN A 217 19.29 22.31 37.60
C ASN A 217 18.82 20.87 37.33
N VAL A 218 19.13 20.32 36.14
CA VAL A 218 18.85 18.93 35.74
C VAL A 218 20.16 18.32 35.26
N LEU A 219 20.75 17.40 36.03
CA LEU A 219 21.87 16.61 35.55
C LEU A 219 21.36 15.32 34.92
N VAL A 220 22.01 14.91 33.83
CA VAL A 220 21.73 13.62 33.20
C VAL A 220 22.96 12.74 33.34
N THR A 221 22.79 11.57 33.93
CA THR A 221 23.88 10.59 34.13
C THR A 221 24.37 10.00 32.80
N HIS A 222 25.47 9.29 32.82
CA HIS A 222 25.98 8.60 31.63
C HIS A 222 24.97 7.57 31.06
N GLU A 223 24.10 7.00 31.93
CA GLU A 223 23.03 6.07 31.52
C GLU A 223 21.78 6.79 30.97
N GLY A 224 21.77 8.11 30.93
CA GLY A 224 20.64 8.90 30.44
C GLY A 224 19.51 9.11 31.46
N VAL A 225 19.80 8.91 32.77
CA VAL A 225 18.83 9.13 33.85
C VAL A 225 18.89 10.58 34.31
N PRO A 226 17.81 11.36 34.24
CA PRO A 226 17.78 12.74 34.73
C PRO A 226 17.64 12.75 36.26
N LYS A 227 18.35 13.70 36.86
CA LYS A 227 18.34 14.00 38.30
C LYS A 227 18.07 15.50 38.51
N LEU A 228 16.98 15.82 39.21
CA LEU A 228 16.63 17.17 39.59
C LEU A 228 17.49 17.62 40.77
N LEU A 229 18.07 18.82 40.65
CA LEU A 229 18.85 19.49 41.67
C LEU A 229 18.08 20.69 42.22
N ASP A 230 18.49 21.23 43.36
CA ASP A 230 18.23 22.60 43.86
C ASP A 230 16.76 23.05 43.76
N PHE A 231 15.88 22.48 44.56
CA PHE A 231 14.57 23.08 44.81
C PHE A 231 14.77 24.48 45.41
N GLY A 232 14.25 25.51 44.76
CA GLY A 232 14.50 26.93 44.99
C GLY A 232 14.36 27.45 46.46
N ILE A 233 15.08 26.84 47.39
CA ILE A 233 15.02 27.07 48.85
C ILE A 233 15.24 28.56 49.15
N ALA A 234 16.22 29.21 48.50
CA ALA A 234 16.51 30.63 48.73
C ALA A 234 15.41 31.58 48.30
N LYS A 235 14.66 31.23 47.24
CA LYS A 235 13.51 32.03 46.77
C LYS A 235 12.32 32.03 47.74
N ILE A 236 12.22 30.99 48.59
CA ILE A 236 11.19 30.91 49.64
C ILE A 236 11.55 31.83 50.81
N LEU A 237 12.83 31.96 51.08
CA LEU A 237 13.33 32.73 52.21
C LEU A 237 13.12 34.26 52.04
N GLU A 238 13.06 34.74 50.81
CA GLU A 238 12.97 36.17 50.48
C GLU A 238 11.54 36.72 50.38
N THR A 239 10.56 35.91 50.15
CA THR A 239 9.18 36.33 49.87
C THR A 239 8.42 36.93 51.04
N ARG A 240 9.00 37.04 52.26
CA ARG A 240 8.35 37.54 53.47
C ARG A 240 9.26 38.28 54.45
N VAL A 241 10.02 39.23 53.98
CA VAL A 241 10.67 40.21 54.91
C VAL A 241 9.93 41.49 54.80
N ASP A 242 9.19 41.85 55.85
CA ASP A 242 8.47 43.09 55.96
C ASP A 242 9.47 44.30 55.86
N GLY A 243 9.28 45.13 54.85
CA GLY A 243 9.62 46.52 54.90
C GLY A 243 11.05 47.01 54.61
N SER A 244 11.98 46.18 54.10
CA SER A 244 13.27 46.64 53.60
C SER A 244 13.44 46.33 52.11
N GLU A 245 13.70 47.36 51.32
CA GLU A 245 14.05 47.28 49.90
C GLU A 245 15.35 46.48 49.70
N THR A 246 15.25 45.17 49.57
CA THR A 246 16.37 44.32 49.23
C THR A 246 16.06 43.57 47.96
N LEU A 247 16.78 43.93 46.89
CA LEU A 247 16.87 43.29 45.58
C LEU A 247 15.53 42.91 44.93
N SER A 248 15.28 43.46 43.79
CA SER A 248 14.07 43.16 42.99
C SER A 248 13.96 41.65 42.71
N PRO A 249 12.76 41.03 42.85
CA PRO A 249 12.52 39.61 42.59
C PRO A 249 13.06 39.09 41.25
N LEU A 250 13.16 39.98 40.27
CA LEU A 250 13.65 39.66 38.91
C LEU A 250 15.18 39.50 38.81
N GLN A 251 15.96 40.05 39.76
CA GLN A 251 17.44 39.90 39.75
C GLN A 251 17.90 38.50 40.13
N MET A 252 16.99 37.69 40.69
CA MET A 252 17.27 36.28 41.11
C MET A 252 16.60 35.24 40.26
N LEU A 253 15.81 35.63 39.24
CA LEU A 253 15.17 34.73 38.29
C LEU A 253 16.09 34.51 37.09
N THR A 254 16.07 33.31 36.53
CA THR A 254 16.51 33.07 35.16
C THR A 254 15.33 33.32 34.24
N PRO A 255 15.24 34.52 33.62
CA PRO A 255 13.98 34.97 32.99
C PRO A 255 13.48 34.05 31.86
N GLU A 256 14.38 33.35 31.23
CA GLU A 256 14.12 32.45 30.09
C GLU A 256 13.20 31.26 30.43
N TYR A 257 13.21 30.83 31.70
CA TYR A 257 12.42 29.67 32.18
C TYR A 257 11.34 30.08 33.19
N ALA A 258 11.32 31.37 33.57
CA ALA A 258 10.36 31.88 34.54
C ALA A 258 8.95 31.94 33.94
N SER A 259 7.95 31.57 34.72
CA SER A 259 6.55 31.68 34.33
C SER A 259 6.06 33.16 34.37
N PRO A 260 5.01 33.50 33.61
CA PRO A 260 4.41 34.86 33.63
C PRO A 260 4.05 35.34 35.04
N GLU A 261 3.51 34.47 35.89
CA GLU A 261 3.18 34.81 37.29
C GLU A 261 4.43 35.07 38.15
N GLN A 262 5.55 34.37 37.88
CA GLN A 262 6.82 34.66 38.56
C GLN A 262 7.39 36.02 38.15
N ILE A 263 7.32 36.34 36.86
CA ILE A 263 7.78 37.65 36.34
C ILE A 263 6.97 38.80 36.93
N ARG A 264 5.64 38.61 37.09
CA ARG A 264 4.76 39.61 37.69
C ARG A 264 4.84 39.70 39.21
N GLY A 265 5.57 38.77 39.86
CA GLY A 265 5.61 38.67 41.32
C GLY A 265 4.32 38.13 41.95
N GLU A 266 3.50 37.44 41.19
CA GLU A 266 2.27 36.80 41.64
C GLU A 266 2.57 35.51 42.42
N ARG A 267 1.51 34.87 42.96
CA ARG A 267 1.65 33.62 43.73
C ARG A 267 2.15 32.46 42.84
N VAL A 268 3.32 31.92 43.18
CA VAL A 268 3.91 30.73 42.52
C VAL A 268 3.22 29.48 42.98
N THR A 269 2.79 28.63 42.05
CA THR A 269 2.11 27.38 42.31
C THR A 269 2.74 26.23 41.48
N THR A 270 2.19 25.04 41.55
CA THR A 270 2.57 23.90 40.71
C THR A 270 2.39 24.18 39.20
N ALA A 271 1.51 25.12 38.84
CA ALA A 271 1.32 25.56 37.46
C ALA A 271 2.54 26.35 36.93
N SER A 272 3.33 26.99 37.83
CA SER A 272 4.55 27.68 37.45
C SER A 272 5.65 26.70 37.03
N ASP A 273 5.79 25.57 37.74
CA ASP A 273 6.72 24.51 37.34
C ASP A 273 6.28 23.83 36.02
N LEU A 274 4.96 23.71 35.76
CA LEU A 274 4.46 23.25 34.49
C LEU A 274 4.84 24.14 33.33
N TYR A 275 4.88 25.45 33.52
CA TYR A 275 5.36 26.39 32.50
C TYR A 275 6.86 26.20 32.22
N SER A 276 7.68 26.10 33.28
CA SER A 276 9.13 25.87 33.16
C SER A 276 9.41 24.49 32.49
N LEU A 277 8.64 23.45 32.83
CA LEU A 277 8.66 22.16 32.11
C LEU A 277 8.29 22.33 30.62
N GLY A 278 7.31 23.18 30.31
CA GLY A 278 6.94 23.51 28.94
C GLY A 278 8.10 24.17 28.16
N VAL A 279 8.87 25.07 28.80
CA VAL A 279 10.06 25.66 28.18
C VAL A 279 11.14 24.61 27.94
N ILE A 280 11.40 23.74 28.91
CA ILE A 280 12.37 22.64 28.78
C ILE A 280 11.94 21.65 27.67
N LEU A 281 10.66 21.32 27.61
CA LEU A 281 10.14 20.45 26.54
C LEU A 281 10.30 21.11 25.17
N TYR A 282 9.98 22.41 25.07
CA TYR A 282 10.15 23.16 23.84
C TYR A 282 11.60 23.12 23.36
N GLU A 283 12.54 23.38 24.25
CA GLU A 283 13.97 23.36 23.96
C GLU A 283 14.47 21.97 23.54
N LEU A 284 14.00 20.90 24.19
CA LEU A 284 14.30 19.51 23.82
C LEU A 284 13.73 19.13 22.44
N LEU A 285 12.58 19.70 22.04
CA LEU A 285 11.92 19.42 20.77
C LEU A 285 12.48 20.23 19.61
N ALA A 286 12.75 21.53 19.86
CA ALA A 286 13.09 22.51 18.83
C ALA A 286 14.58 22.86 18.74
N GLU A 287 15.39 22.46 19.74
CA GLU A 287 16.78 22.90 19.95
C GLU A 287 16.93 24.42 19.95
N ALA A 288 15.87 25.11 20.29
CA ALA A 288 15.74 26.55 20.35
C ALA A 288 14.86 26.93 21.54
N LYS A 289 15.06 28.16 22.06
CA LYS A 289 14.22 28.68 23.13
C LYS A 289 12.93 29.29 22.59
N PRO A 290 11.81 29.26 23.35
CA PRO A 290 10.56 29.90 22.93
C PRO A 290 10.67 31.44 22.86
N TYR A 291 11.66 32.02 23.55
CA TYR A 291 11.95 33.45 23.57
C TYR A 291 13.46 33.73 23.70
N GLU A 292 13.89 34.86 23.11
CA GLU A 292 15.24 35.41 23.30
C GLU A 292 15.16 36.62 24.25
N VAL A 293 15.45 36.40 25.52
CA VAL A 293 15.31 37.42 26.58
C VAL A 293 16.61 37.75 27.30
N ALA A 294 17.70 37.04 27.10
CA ALA A 294 18.94 37.12 27.87
C ALA A 294 19.58 38.54 27.90
N THR A 295 19.36 39.37 26.88
CA THR A 295 19.96 40.68 26.71
C THR A 295 18.95 41.84 26.79
N ARG A 296 17.70 41.58 27.22
CA ARG A 296 16.62 42.56 27.21
C ARG A 296 16.48 43.33 28.52
N ALA A 297 15.98 44.54 28.41
CA ALA A 297 15.61 45.32 29.59
C ALA A 297 14.42 44.67 30.34
N ARG A 298 14.31 44.89 31.64
CA ARG A 298 13.28 44.27 32.52
C ARG A 298 11.87 44.39 31.95
N PHE A 299 11.48 45.57 31.50
CA PHE A 299 10.17 45.85 30.89
C PHE A 299 9.92 45.00 29.63
N GLU A 300 10.96 44.79 28.82
CA GLU A 300 10.89 43.95 27.61
C GLU A 300 10.72 42.47 27.93
N ILE A 301 11.43 41.98 28.95
CA ILE A 301 11.28 40.59 29.43
C ILE A 301 9.85 40.32 29.88
N GLU A 302 9.30 41.25 30.69
CA GLU A 302 7.91 41.14 31.15
C GLU A 302 6.94 41.09 29.96
N ARG A 303 7.06 42.00 29.00
CA ARG A 303 6.23 42.04 27.81
C ARG A 303 6.35 40.74 26.98
N ILE A 304 7.57 40.25 26.76
CA ILE A 304 7.84 39.03 25.96
C ILE A 304 7.24 37.82 26.66
N VAL A 305 7.57 37.55 27.91
CA VAL A 305 7.14 36.35 28.61
C VAL A 305 5.64 36.37 28.91
N CYS A 306 5.08 37.53 29.27
CA CYS A 306 3.69 37.63 29.67
C CYS A 306 2.69 37.83 28.52
N GLU A 307 3.11 38.46 27.41
CA GLU A 307 2.19 38.88 26.34
C GLU A 307 2.49 38.26 24.98
N GLN A 308 3.78 38.07 24.64
CA GLN A 308 4.15 37.58 23.31
C GLN A 308 3.68 36.15 23.12
N ARG A 309 3.07 35.88 21.95
CA ARG A 309 2.67 34.55 21.54
C ARG A 309 3.92 33.72 21.20
N VAL A 310 3.95 32.49 21.70
CA VAL A 310 4.99 31.52 21.38
C VAL A 310 4.63 30.86 20.05
N ASP A 311 5.59 30.70 19.16
CA ASP A 311 5.47 29.87 17.99
C ASP A 311 5.61 28.40 18.36
N PRO A 312 4.91 27.45 17.69
CA PRO A 312 5.04 26.04 18.01
C PRO A 312 6.46 25.52 17.68
N PRO A 313 6.97 24.52 18.42
CA PRO A 313 8.28 23.92 18.21
C PRO A 313 8.57 23.49 16.76
N SER A 314 7.55 23.05 16.04
CA SER A 314 7.66 22.64 14.63
C SER A 314 8.10 23.76 13.67
N VAL A 315 8.03 25.01 14.06
CA VAL A 315 8.55 26.14 13.27
C VAL A 315 10.09 26.06 13.19
N HIS A 316 10.73 25.65 14.27
CA HIS A 316 12.19 25.51 14.34
C HIS A 316 12.66 24.09 13.99
N ALA A 317 11.82 23.07 14.23
CA ALA A 317 12.09 21.67 13.92
C ALA A 317 11.07 21.10 12.91
N PRO A 318 11.22 21.35 11.59
CA PRO A 318 10.31 20.84 10.58
C PRO A 318 10.19 19.32 10.60
N GLY A 319 8.96 18.82 10.65
CA GLY A 319 8.67 17.38 10.73
C GLY A 319 8.29 16.89 12.13
N LEU A 320 8.31 17.76 13.14
CA LEU A 320 7.83 17.42 14.47
C LEU A 320 6.33 17.09 14.45
N PRO A 321 5.89 16.02 15.13
CA PRO A 321 4.47 15.70 15.22
C PRO A 321 3.65 16.80 15.90
N ALA A 322 2.55 17.20 15.26
CA ALA A 322 1.68 18.27 15.78
C ALA A 322 1.04 17.99 17.16
N ASP A 323 1.11 16.75 17.65
CA ASP A 323 0.69 16.39 19.00
C ASP A 323 1.71 16.89 20.03
N LEU A 324 3.01 16.80 19.72
CA LEU A 324 4.08 17.32 20.57
C LEU A 324 4.07 18.85 20.62
N ASP A 325 3.81 19.51 19.47
CA ASP A 325 3.53 20.94 19.46
C ASP A 325 2.42 21.31 20.45
N ALA A 326 1.28 20.62 20.34
CA ALA A 326 0.13 20.92 21.18
C ALA A 326 0.42 20.72 22.67
N ILE A 327 1.17 19.66 23.03
CA ILE A 327 1.57 19.36 24.41
C ILE A 327 2.47 20.48 24.95
N ALA A 328 3.53 20.87 24.24
CA ALA A 328 4.43 21.95 24.63
C ALA A 328 3.68 23.30 24.75
N MET A 329 2.87 23.62 23.75
CA MET A 329 2.09 24.86 23.72
C MET A 329 1.01 24.92 24.81
N MET A 330 0.50 23.77 25.27
CA MET A 330 -0.44 23.75 26.40
C MET A 330 0.23 24.08 27.72
N CYS A 331 1.48 23.65 27.93
CA CYS A 331 2.27 24.04 29.08
C CYS A 331 2.62 25.54 29.06
N LEU A 332 2.89 26.12 27.87
CA LEU A 332 3.33 27.52 27.68
C LEU A 332 2.19 28.54 27.62
N ARG A 333 0.93 28.14 27.94
CA ARG A 333 -0.17 29.11 28.07
C ARG A 333 0.12 30.12 29.14
N LYS A 334 -0.23 31.39 28.89
CA LYS A 334 0.06 32.47 29.80
C LYS A 334 -0.74 32.39 31.10
N GLU A 335 -2.02 31.98 30.94
CA GLU A 335 -2.95 31.81 32.05
C GLU A 335 -2.72 30.43 32.71
N PRO A 336 -2.40 30.37 34.01
CA PRO A 336 -2.14 29.09 34.71
C PRO A 336 -3.29 28.08 34.61
N GLU A 337 -4.54 28.57 34.64
CA GLU A 337 -5.77 27.72 34.61
C GLU A 337 -6.01 27.06 33.25
N ARG A 338 -5.34 27.53 32.20
CA ARG A 338 -5.43 26.94 30.87
C ARG A 338 -4.32 25.94 30.57
N ARG A 339 -3.36 25.78 31.48
CA ARG A 339 -2.34 24.73 31.42
C ARG A 339 -2.94 23.40 31.85
N TYR A 340 -2.13 22.35 31.92
CA TYR A 340 -2.55 21.10 32.57
C TYR A 340 -2.84 21.35 34.07
N GLU A 341 -3.76 20.58 34.65
CA GLU A 341 -4.08 20.67 36.08
C GLU A 341 -2.90 20.24 36.97
N GLY A 342 -2.01 19.40 36.43
CA GLY A 342 -0.80 18.96 37.09
C GLY A 342 0.10 18.14 36.16
N VAL A 343 1.34 17.89 36.60
CA VAL A 343 2.34 17.19 35.81
C VAL A 343 1.92 15.78 35.38
N GLY A 344 1.02 15.13 36.16
CA GLY A 344 0.48 13.83 35.80
C GLY A 344 -0.30 13.81 34.50
N GLN A 345 -1.05 14.89 34.19
CA GLN A 345 -1.75 15.00 32.91
C GLN A 345 -0.80 15.25 31.74
N LEU A 346 0.31 15.94 31.96
CA LEU A 346 1.37 16.10 30.96
C LEU A 346 2.02 14.75 30.64
N ILE A 347 2.36 13.96 31.66
CA ILE A 347 2.90 12.60 31.48
C ILE A 347 1.88 11.73 30.71
N GLU A 348 0.60 11.77 31.10
CA GLU A 348 -0.45 11.00 30.40
C GLU A 348 -0.55 11.38 28.91
N ASP A 349 -0.42 12.66 28.58
CA ASP A 349 -0.48 13.09 27.17
C ASP A 349 0.77 12.67 26.37
N LEU A 350 1.94 12.60 26.96
CA LEU A 350 3.14 12.02 26.35
C LEU A 350 2.95 10.50 26.11
N GLU A 351 2.41 9.79 27.08
CA GLU A 351 2.08 8.36 26.95
C GLU A 351 1.02 8.14 25.84
N ARG A 352 -0.02 8.98 25.78
CA ARG A 352 -1.03 8.95 24.72
C ARG A 352 -0.42 9.17 23.33
N TYR A 353 0.49 10.13 23.22
CA TYR A 353 1.23 10.36 21.98
C TYR A 353 2.00 9.10 21.53
N ARG A 354 2.76 8.47 22.42
CA ARG A 354 3.52 7.24 22.14
C ARG A 354 2.62 6.07 21.71
N ASN A 355 1.49 5.92 22.38
CA ASN A 355 0.50 4.87 22.11
C ASN A 355 -0.45 5.20 20.94
N GLN A 356 -0.17 6.27 20.18
CA GLN A 356 -1.04 6.71 19.07
C GLN A 356 -2.50 6.94 19.50
N LEU A 357 -2.68 7.41 20.74
CA LEU A 357 -3.97 7.85 21.25
C LEU A 357 -4.17 9.37 21.02
N PRO A 358 -5.40 9.85 20.98
CA PRO A 358 -5.66 11.29 20.95
C PRO A 358 -5.14 11.97 22.22
N VAL A 359 -4.33 13.03 22.08
CA VAL A 359 -3.81 13.82 23.20
C VAL A 359 -4.84 14.83 23.66
N ARG A 360 -4.87 15.17 24.96
CA ARG A 360 -5.79 16.18 25.54
C ARG A 360 -5.44 17.59 25.08
N ALA A 361 -4.18 17.86 24.79
CA ALA A 361 -3.71 19.16 24.33
C ALA A 361 -4.30 19.60 22.99
N ARG A 362 -4.85 18.68 22.20
CA ARG A 362 -5.49 18.97 20.90
C ARG A 362 -7.01 18.98 21.00
N PRO A 363 -7.68 19.85 20.22
CA PRO A 363 -9.13 19.80 20.09
C PRO A 363 -9.60 18.44 19.59
N ASP A 364 -10.64 17.91 20.24
CA ASP A 364 -11.20 16.61 19.91
C ASP A 364 -12.01 16.69 18.62
N SER A 365 -11.56 16.06 17.55
CA SER A 365 -12.27 15.97 16.29
C SER A 365 -12.36 14.53 15.79
N ILE A 366 -13.48 14.17 15.15
CA ILE A 366 -13.73 12.83 14.60
C ILE A 366 -12.59 12.44 13.61
N ARG A 367 -12.14 13.39 12.79
CA ARG A 367 -11.08 13.17 11.82
C ARG A 367 -9.74 12.83 12.48
N TYR A 368 -9.41 13.50 13.58
CA TYR A 368 -8.20 13.23 14.36
C TYR A 368 -8.27 11.85 15.04
N ARG A 369 -9.40 11.52 15.69
CA ARG A 369 -9.62 10.19 16.31
C ARG A 369 -9.54 9.07 15.27
N LEU A 370 -10.21 9.23 14.13
CA LEU A 370 -10.19 8.25 13.05
C LEU A 370 -8.77 8.04 12.51
N GLY A 371 -8.02 9.13 12.32
CA GLY A 371 -6.62 9.06 11.88
C GLY A 371 -5.73 8.26 12.83
N LYS A 372 -5.87 8.48 14.15
CA LYS A 372 -5.16 7.72 15.18
C LYS A 372 -5.60 6.24 15.22
N TYR A 373 -6.92 5.99 15.13
CA TYR A 373 -7.45 4.63 15.09
C TYR A 373 -6.94 3.84 13.89
N LEU A 374 -6.96 4.43 12.69
CA LEU A 374 -6.46 3.80 11.46
C LEU A 374 -4.96 3.51 11.53
N ARG A 375 -4.16 4.44 12.08
CA ARG A 375 -2.72 4.24 12.25
C ARG A 375 -2.40 3.11 13.22
N ARG A 376 -3.14 3.01 14.32
CA ARG A 376 -2.97 1.95 15.33
C ARG A 376 -3.44 0.59 14.85
N ASN A 377 -4.53 0.54 14.05
CA ASN A 377 -5.17 -0.70 13.63
C ASN A 377 -5.02 -0.93 12.12
N ARG A 378 -3.84 -0.67 11.52
CA ARG A 378 -3.62 -0.76 10.08
C ARG A 378 -3.95 -2.13 9.51
N LEU A 379 -3.51 -3.21 10.17
CA LEU A 379 -3.71 -4.58 9.71
C LEU A 379 -5.19 -5.01 9.73
N PRO A 380 -5.93 -4.90 10.84
CA PRO A 380 -7.36 -5.26 10.86
C PRO A 380 -8.21 -4.40 9.92
N VAL A 381 -7.89 -3.11 9.75
CA VAL A 381 -8.60 -2.24 8.80
C VAL A 381 -8.33 -2.64 7.35
N ALA A 382 -7.08 -2.96 6.99
CA ALA A 382 -6.74 -3.43 5.66
C ALA A 382 -7.42 -4.78 5.33
N LEU A 383 -7.42 -5.72 6.29
CA LEU A 383 -8.12 -7.01 6.15
C LEU A 383 -9.64 -6.83 6.01
N GLY A 384 -10.22 -5.95 6.80
CA GLY A 384 -11.65 -5.62 6.70
C GLY A 384 -12.03 -4.99 5.36
N ALA A 385 -11.21 -4.09 4.85
CA ALA A 385 -11.39 -3.48 3.52
C ALA A 385 -11.27 -4.53 2.40
N LEU A 386 -10.27 -5.42 2.48
CA LEU A 386 -10.09 -6.51 1.52
C LEU A 386 -11.29 -7.47 1.52
N ALA A 387 -11.76 -7.86 2.69
CA ALA A 387 -12.95 -8.71 2.85
C ALA A 387 -14.22 -8.05 2.27
N ALA A 388 -14.40 -6.74 2.49
CA ALA A 388 -15.52 -6.01 1.93
C ALA A 388 -15.46 -5.95 0.39
N VAL A 389 -14.27 -5.69 -0.20
CA VAL A 389 -14.08 -5.72 -1.65
C VAL A 389 -14.35 -7.11 -2.21
N ALA A 390 -13.84 -8.17 -1.58
CA ALA A 390 -14.08 -9.55 -2.01
C ALA A 390 -15.57 -9.91 -1.97
N LEU A 391 -16.29 -9.50 -0.91
CA LEU A 391 -17.73 -9.73 -0.78
C LEU A 391 -18.52 -8.99 -1.88
N ILE A 392 -18.23 -7.70 -2.09
CA ILE A 392 -18.91 -6.89 -3.13
C ILE A 392 -18.66 -7.50 -4.51
N THR A 393 -17.41 -7.86 -4.81
CA THR A 393 -17.05 -8.49 -6.09
C THR A 393 -17.75 -9.86 -6.24
N GLY A 394 -17.77 -10.67 -5.18
CA GLY A 394 -18.46 -11.95 -5.18
C GLY A 394 -19.97 -11.82 -5.44
N VAL A 395 -20.64 -10.89 -4.74
CA VAL A 395 -22.07 -10.60 -4.96
C VAL A 395 -22.32 -10.08 -6.37
N ALA A 396 -21.53 -9.12 -6.85
CA ALA A 396 -21.68 -8.58 -8.20
C ALA A 396 -21.49 -9.66 -9.27
N THR A 397 -20.47 -10.51 -9.12
CA THR A 397 -20.23 -11.63 -10.04
C THR A 397 -21.38 -12.65 -10.03
N THR A 398 -21.89 -12.99 -8.83
CA THR A 398 -23.02 -13.93 -8.70
C THR A 398 -24.27 -13.37 -9.35
N LEU A 399 -24.59 -12.10 -9.15
CA LEU A 399 -25.74 -11.44 -9.78
C LEU A 399 -25.62 -11.41 -11.30
N TYR A 400 -24.43 -11.09 -11.81
CA TYR A 400 -24.14 -11.09 -13.24
C TYR A 400 -24.32 -12.49 -13.85
N GLN A 401 -23.73 -13.51 -13.24
CA GLN A 401 -23.85 -14.90 -13.69
C GLN A 401 -25.28 -15.43 -13.62
N SER A 402 -26.03 -15.08 -12.58
CA SER A 402 -27.43 -15.48 -12.46
C SER A 402 -28.33 -14.88 -13.55
N GLU A 403 -28.09 -13.61 -13.90
CA GLU A 403 -28.84 -12.97 -14.98
C GLU A 403 -28.51 -13.56 -16.35
N LEU A 404 -27.22 -13.86 -16.61
CA LEU A 404 -26.79 -14.53 -17.84
C LEU A 404 -27.41 -15.92 -17.97
N ALA A 405 -27.34 -16.71 -16.89
CA ALA A 405 -27.95 -18.04 -16.85
C ALA A 405 -29.47 -17.99 -17.08
N ARG A 406 -30.15 -17.01 -16.50
CA ARG A 406 -31.58 -16.80 -16.71
C ARG A 406 -31.91 -16.48 -18.15
N ARG A 407 -31.16 -15.60 -18.82
CA ARG A 407 -31.35 -15.26 -20.24
C ARG A 407 -31.16 -16.51 -21.11
N ARG A 408 -30.10 -17.27 -20.90
CA ARG A 408 -29.82 -18.53 -21.62
C ARG A 408 -30.97 -19.51 -21.43
N ALA A 409 -31.44 -19.71 -20.21
CA ALA A 409 -32.55 -20.62 -19.92
C ALA A 409 -33.85 -20.20 -20.64
N VAL A 410 -34.16 -18.93 -20.68
CA VAL A 410 -35.36 -18.40 -21.38
C VAL A 410 -35.24 -18.64 -22.88
N THR A 411 -34.11 -18.36 -23.51
CA THR A 411 -33.89 -18.60 -24.93
C THR A 411 -34.00 -20.08 -25.27
N THR A 412 -33.32 -20.94 -24.48
CA THR A 412 -33.35 -22.39 -24.69
C THR A 412 -34.76 -22.97 -24.55
N ALA A 413 -35.50 -22.55 -23.49
CA ALA A 413 -36.87 -22.99 -23.29
C ALA A 413 -37.79 -22.57 -24.44
N ARG A 414 -37.72 -21.35 -24.91
CA ARG A 414 -38.51 -20.84 -26.04
C ARG A 414 -38.21 -21.60 -27.34
N VAL A 415 -36.93 -21.85 -27.63
CA VAL A 415 -36.53 -22.67 -28.79
C VAL A 415 -37.05 -24.11 -28.67
N ALA A 416 -36.93 -24.69 -27.49
CA ALA A 416 -37.44 -26.04 -27.25
C ALA A 416 -38.97 -26.13 -27.40
N ASP A 417 -39.71 -25.21 -26.80
CA ASP A 417 -41.18 -25.16 -26.91
C ASP A 417 -41.61 -25.04 -28.38
N PHE A 418 -40.94 -24.16 -29.16
CA PHE A 418 -41.23 -23.95 -30.55
C PHE A 418 -40.92 -25.23 -31.40
N LEU A 419 -39.84 -25.95 -31.08
CA LEU A 419 -39.52 -27.21 -31.74
C LEU A 419 -40.59 -28.30 -31.41
N VAL A 420 -41.03 -28.36 -30.16
CA VAL A 420 -42.12 -29.26 -29.75
C VAL A 420 -43.40 -28.93 -30.51
N ASP A 421 -43.79 -27.69 -30.60
CA ASP A 421 -44.97 -27.23 -31.33
C ASP A 421 -44.87 -27.57 -32.84
N LEU A 422 -43.66 -27.44 -33.42
CA LEU A 422 -43.38 -27.81 -34.78
C LEU A 422 -43.71 -29.30 -35.05
N PHE A 423 -43.26 -30.19 -34.15
CA PHE A 423 -43.53 -31.64 -34.29
C PHE A 423 -44.98 -32.01 -33.94
N LEU A 424 -45.61 -31.32 -33.00
CA LEU A 424 -47.03 -31.55 -32.68
C LEU A 424 -47.94 -31.13 -33.83
N ASN A 425 -47.60 -30.06 -34.55
CA ASN A 425 -48.35 -29.60 -35.76
C ASN A 425 -48.12 -30.48 -36.98
N ALA A 426 -47.21 -31.46 -36.89
CA ALA A 426 -47.00 -32.49 -37.91
C ALA A 426 -47.93 -33.69 -37.77
N ASP A 427 -48.87 -33.65 -36.81
CA ASP A 427 -49.82 -34.75 -36.57
C ASP A 427 -50.58 -35.09 -37.86
N PRO A 428 -50.55 -36.38 -38.34
CA PRO A 428 -51.26 -36.85 -39.48
C PRO A 428 -52.77 -36.55 -39.44
N TRP A 429 -53.37 -36.45 -38.25
CA TRP A 429 -54.76 -36.04 -38.09
C TRP A 429 -55.08 -34.61 -38.51
N GLN A 430 -54.07 -33.72 -38.40
CA GLN A 430 -54.22 -32.32 -38.82
C GLN A 430 -53.79 -32.10 -40.27
N THR A 431 -52.97 -33.01 -40.85
CA THR A 431 -52.47 -32.92 -42.22
C THR A 431 -53.27 -33.76 -43.22
N GLY A 432 -54.43 -34.29 -42.84
CA GLY A 432 -55.31 -35.08 -43.73
C GLY A 432 -54.80 -36.46 -44.04
N GLY A 433 -53.89 -37.02 -43.22
CA GLY A 433 -53.37 -38.41 -43.35
C GLY A 433 -52.10 -38.56 -44.19
N GLU A 434 -51.53 -37.42 -44.67
CA GLU A 434 -50.21 -37.45 -45.33
C GLU A 434 -49.08 -37.30 -44.35
N SER A 435 -48.11 -38.25 -44.39
CA SER A 435 -46.85 -38.13 -43.66
C SER A 435 -45.97 -37.03 -44.34
N LEU A 436 -45.76 -35.91 -43.69
CA LEU A 436 -44.88 -34.88 -44.21
C LEU A 436 -43.41 -35.33 -44.13
N PRO A 437 -42.64 -35.21 -45.22
CA PRO A 437 -41.20 -35.42 -45.13
C PRO A 437 -40.58 -34.48 -44.11
N VAL A 438 -39.59 -34.95 -43.32
CA VAL A 438 -38.94 -34.17 -42.29
C VAL A 438 -38.40 -32.82 -42.82
N ARG A 439 -37.87 -32.81 -44.01
CA ARG A 439 -37.38 -31.57 -44.66
C ARG A 439 -38.47 -30.51 -44.85
N GLU A 440 -39.66 -30.94 -45.29
CA GLU A 440 -40.81 -30.04 -45.48
C GLU A 440 -41.35 -29.52 -44.14
N LEU A 441 -41.33 -30.37 -43.10
CA LEU A 441 -41.68 -29.97 -41.74
C LEU A 441 -40.74 -28.91 -41.21
N LEU A 442 -39.43 -29.08 -41.36
CA LEU A 442 -38.40 -28.09 -40.92
C LEU A 442 -38.52 -26.78 -41.68
N ARG A 443 -38.80 -26.86 -43.01
CA ARG A 443 -39.02 -25.64 -43.82
C ARG A 443 -40.24 -24.85 -43.33
N ARG A 444 -41.37 -25.51 -43.09
CA ARG A 444 -42.58 -24.88 -42.51
C ARG A 444 -42.32 -24.29 -41.16
N GLY A 445 -41.50 -24.92 -40.34
CA GLY A 445 -41.07 -24.45 -39.05
C GLY A 445 -40.25 -23.16 -39.12
N ALA A 446 -39.33 -23.09 -40.07
CA ALA A 446 -38.58 -21.87 -40.31
C ALA A 446 -39.49 -20.69 -40.69
N ASP A 447 -40.46 -20.97 -41.60
CA ASP A 447 -41.42 -19.96 -42.06
C ASP A 447 -42.39 -19.51 -40.94
N ALA A 448 -42.80 -20.40 -40.07
CA ALA A 448 -43.59 -20.08 -38.88
C ALA A 448 -42.78 -19.24 -37.88
N ALA A 449 -41.53 -19.65 -37.57
CA ALA A 449 -40.66 -18.93 -36.68
C ALA A 449 -40.40 -17.46 -37.15
N ARG A 450 -40.18 -17.28 -38.46
CA ARG A 450 -40.00 -15.93 -39.00
C ARG A 450 -41.22 -15.02 -38.78
N ARG A 451 -42.43 -15.60 -38.76
CA ARG A 451 -43.68 -14.86 -38.49
C ARG A 451 -43.88 -14.57 -37.01
N ASP A 452 -43.76 -15.65 -36.21
CA ASP A 452 -44.18 -15.64 -34.82
C ASP A 452 -43.10 -15.03 -33.87
N LEU A 453 -41.83 -15.11 -34.27
CA LEU A 453 -40.67 -14.59 -33.50
C LEU A 453 -40.08 -13.34 -34.13
N ALA A 454 -40.75 -12.66 -35.08
CA ALA A 454 -40.27 -11.43 -35.71
C ALA A 454 -39.93 -10.32 -34.72
N GLY A 455 -40.63 -10.27 -33.60
CA GLY A 455 -40.36 -9.29 -32.50
C GLY A 455 -39.26 -9.68 -31.52
N GLU A 456 -38.69 -10.88 -31.67
CA GLU A 456 -37.68 -11.47 -30.76
C GLU A 456 -36.45 -11.95 -31.55
N PRO A 457 -35.68 -11.06 -32.23
CA PRO A 457 -34.59 -11.47 -33.13
C PRO A 457 -33.52 -12.41 -32.53
N PRO A 458 -33.11 -12.29 -31.23
CA PRO A 458 -32.17 -13.24 -30.65
C PRO A 458 -32.72 -14.65 -30.54
N ILE A 459 -34.02 -14.82 -30.29
CA ILE A 459 -34.69 -16.12 -30.20
C ILE A 459 -34.88 -16.72 -31.58
N LEU A 460 -35.32 -15.90 -32.56
CA LEU A 460 -35.41 -16.30 -33.94
C LEU A 460 -34.06 -16.74 -34.50
N GLY A 461 -32.99 -15.97 -34.26
CA GLY A 461 -31.63 -16.33 -34.70
C GLY A 461 -31.17 -17.67 -34.10
N ALA A 462 -31.35 -17.90 -32.80
CA ALA A 462 -31.00 -19.13 -32.12
C ALA A 462 -31.81 -20.35 -32.65
N PHE A 463 -33.10 -20.12 -32.98
CA PHE A 463 -33.95 -21.15 -33.59
C PHE A 463 -33.49 -21.50 -35.01
N LEU A 464 -33.26 -20.49 -35.87
CA LEU A 464 -32.75 -20.70 -37.23
C LEU A 464 -31.38 -21.34 -37.25
N ALA A 465 -30.48 -20.99 -36.31
CA ALA A 465 -29.19 -21.65 -36.13
C ALA A 465 -29.38 -23.16 -35.80
N THR A 466 -30.36 -23.49 -34.96
CA THR A 466 -30.67 -24.88 -34.62
C THR A 466 -31.18 -25.65 -35.83
N LEU A 467 -32.09 -25.05 -36.61
CA LEU A 467 -32.60 -25.67 -37.86
C LEU A 467 -31.48 -25.81 -38.90
N GLY A 468 -30.65 -24.80 -39.08
CA GLY A 468 -29.48 -24.86 -39.96
C GLY A 468 -28.54 -25.99 -39.64
N ARG A 469 -28.27 -26.25 -38.35
CA ARG A 469 -27.49 -27.40 -37.89
C ARG A 469 -28.17 -28.71 -38.18
N VAL A 470 -29.47 -28.80 -38.02
CA VAL A 470 -30.25 -30.04 -38.39
C VAL A 470 -30.15 -30.30 -39.92
N HIS A 471 -30.34 -29.28 -40.76
CA HIS A 471 -30.18 -29.41 -42.21
C HIS A 471 -28.77 -29.80 -42.62
N LEU A 472 -27.74 -29.27 -41.94
CA LEU A 472 -26.33 -29.63 -42.15
C LEU A 472 -26.10 -31.14 -41.91
N ASN A 473 -26.69 -31.68 -40.84
CA ASN A 473 -26.62 -33.10 -40.52
C ASN A 473 -27.44 -34.00 -41.48
N LEU A 474 -28.53 -33.46 -42.07
CA LEU A 474 -29.32 -34.11 -43.11
C LEU A 474 -28.66 -34.07 -44.50
N GLY A 475 -27.53 -33.38 -44.64
CA GLY A 475 -26.81 -33.24 -45.90
C GLY A 475 -27.34 -32.10 -46.81
N ASP A 476 -28.22 -31.24 -46.31
CA ASP A 476 -28.80 -30.14 -47.06
C ASP A 476 -27.97 -28.84 -46.90
N GLN A 477 -26.72 -28.85 -47.38
CA GLN A 477 -25.74 -27.78 -47.16
C GLN A 477 -26.21 -26.39 -47.60
N ALA A 478 -26.92 -26.27 -48.73
CA ALA A 478 -27.42 -25.02 -49.24
C ALA A 478 -28.47 -24.39 -48.29
N VAL A 479 -29.44 -25.19 -47.82
CA VAL A 479 -30.46 -24.74 -46.88
C VAL A 479 -29.83 -24.41 -45.53
N ALA A 480 -28.88 -25.23 -45.08
CA ALA A 480 -28.14 -24.97 -43.84
C ALA A 480 -27.40 -23.62 -43.91
N ARG A 481 -26.70 -23.31 -45.01
CA ARG A 481 -26.04 -22.03 -45.24
C ARG A 481 -27.02 -20.87 -45.09
N GLU A 482 -28.17 -20.90 -45.83
CA GLU A 482 -29.17 -19.82 -45.81
C GLU A 482 -29.68 -19.57 -44.37
N LEU A 483 -30.07 -20.63 -43.65
CA LEU A 483 -30.60 -20.49 -42.30
C LEU A 483 -29.54 -20.00 -41.29
N LEU A 484 -28.30 -20.47 -41.42
CA LEU A 484 -27.20 -20.09 -40.54
C LEU A 484 -26.72 -18.65 -40.82
N GLN A 485 -26.77 -18.23 -42.09
CA GLN A 485 -26.45 -16.86 -42.48
C GLN A 485 -27.50 -15.86 -41.95
N GLU A 486 -28.81 -16.17 -42.12
CA GLU A 486 -29.89 -15.37 -41.54
C GLU A 486 -29.81 -15.34 -40.01
N ALA A 487 -29.43 -16.44 -39.38
CA ALA A 487 -29.19 -16.46 -37.96
C ALA A 487 -28.02 -15.58 -37.54
N ASP A 488 -26.91 -15.57 -38.28
CA ASP A 488 -25.76 -14.68 -38.05
C ASP A 488 -26.15 -13.17 -38.14
N GLU A 489 -26.89 -12.81 -39.17
CA GLU A 489 -27.40 -11.45 -39.33
C GLU A 489 -28.28 -10.98 -38.17
N LEU A 490 -29.18 -11.83 -37.68
CA LEU A 490 -30.07 -11.58 -36.53
C LEU A 490 -29.34 -11.49 -35.20
N LEU A 491 -28.28 -12.28 -35.03
CA LEU A 491 -27.49 -12.36 -33.78
C LEU A 491 -26.37 -11.32 -33.75
N GLY A 492 -25.73 -11.04 -34.89
CA GLY A 492 -24.58 -10.15 -34.97
C GLY A 492 -24.89 -8.69 -34.66
N ASP A 493 -26.08 -8.19 -35.03
CA ASP A 493 -26.53 -6.81 -34.87
C ASP A 493 -26.87 -6.42 -33.41
N GLN A 494 -26.81 -7.33 -32.47
CA GLN A 494 -27.28 -7.09 -31.10
C GLN A 494 -26.18 -7.15 -30.03
N ALA A 495 -25.93 -6.03 -29.37
CA ALA A 495 -24.97 -5.93 -28.27
C ALA A 495 -25.25 -6.83 -27.03
N SER A 496 -26.45 -7.44 -26.97
CA SER A 496 -26.90 -8.29 -25.84
C SER A 496 -26.92 -9.78 -26.15
N VAL A 497 -26.45 -10.19 -27.32
CA VAL A 497 -26.47 -11.61 -27.75
C VAL A 497 -25.43 -12.42 -26.98
N ASP A 498 -25.82 -13.64 -26.65
CA ASP A 498 -24.92 -14.65 -26.10
C ASP A 498 -23.84 -15.01 -27.15
N ARG A 499 -22.61 -14.62 -26.87
CA ARG A 499 -21.46 -14.87 -27.76
C ARG A 499 -21.22 -16.35 -28.04
N GLU A 500 -21.67 -17.22 -27.15
CA GLU A 500 -21.62 -18.68 -27.33
C GLU A 500 -22.52 -19.09 -28.50
N ILE A 501 -23.78 -18.62 -28.52
CA ILE A 501 -24.74 -18.93 -29.61
C ILE A 501 -24.22 -18.39 -30.94
N LEU A 502 -23.72 -17.16 -30.97
CA LEU A 502 -23.16 -16.57 -32.20
C LEU A 502 -21.91 -17.34 -32.67
N GLY A 503 -20.98 -17.66 -31.76
CA GLY A 503 -19.79 -18.47 -32.09
C GLY A 503 -20.12 -19.85 -32.63
N ASP A 504 -21.14 -20.50 -32.08
CA ASP A 504 -21.63 -21.80 -32.57
C ASP A 504 -22.35 -21.66 -33.91
N THR A 505 -23.10 -20.62 -34.14
CA THR A 505 -23.76 -20.32 -35.42
C THR A 505 -22.72 -20.15 -36.52
N LEU A 506 -21.73 -19.30 -36.32
CA LEU A 506 -20.63 -19.09 -37.26
C LEU A 506 -19.81 -20.37 -37.50
N PHE A 507 -19.54 -21.13 -36.44
CA PHE A 507 -18.84 -22.41 -36.58
C PHE A 507 -19.57 -23.37 -37.55
N HIS A 508 -20.88 -23.52 -37.40
CA HIS A 508 -21.67 -24.38 -38.28
C HIS A 508 -21.87 -23.78 -39.68
N LEU A 509 -21.96 -22.47 -39.80
CA LEU A 509 -21.98 -21.77 -41.09
C LEU A 509 -20.67 -22.04 -41.85
N GLY A 510 -19.51 -21.95 -41.19
CA GLY A 510 -18.24 -22.26 -41.81
C GLY A 510 -18.16 -23.71 -42.31
N ILE A 511 -18.75 -24.69 -41.58
CA ILE A 511 -18.85 -26.08 -42.05
C ILE A 511 -19.73 -26.18 -43.29
N ALA A 512 -20.87 -25.48 -43.35
CA ALA A 512 -21.75 -25.47 -44.51
C ALA A 512 -21.05 -24.90 -45.74
N LEU A 513 -20.39 -23.74 -45.59
CA LEU A 513 -19.64 -23.10 -46.68
C LEU A 513 -18.47 -23.98 -47.16
N ARG A 514 -17.73 -24.59 -46.26
CA ARG A 514 -16.67 -25.54 -46.62
C ARG A 514 -17.22 -26.71 -47.45
N ARG A 515 -18.35 -27.30 -47.06
CA ARG A 515 -18.97 -28.39 -47.81
C ARG A 515 -19.54 -27.98 -49.19
N LEU A 516 -19.83 -26.70 -49.37
CA LEU A 516 -20.25 -26.09 -50.66
C LEU A 516 -19.06 -25.68 -51.56
N GLY A 517 -17.80 -25.75 -51.02
CA GLY A 517 -16.61 -25.34 -51.75
C GLY A 517 -16.37 -23.83 -51.73
N GLU A 518 -17.06 -23.10 -50.83
CA GLU A 518 -16.91 -21.63 -50.66
C GLU A 518 -15.76 -21.31 -49.69
N TRP A 519 -14.54 -21.71 -50.06
CA TRP A 519 -13.38 -21.80 -49.16
C TRP A 519 -13.00 -20.46 -48.50
N SER A 520 -12.97 -19.38 -49.29
CA SER A 520 -12.55 -18.07 -48.77
C SER A 520 -13.51 -17.52 -47.71
N GLU A 521 -14.84 -17.73 -47.93
CA GLU A 521 -15.84 -17.30 -46.97
C GLU A 521 -15.89 -18.24 -45.75
N ALA A 522 -15.68 -19.51 -45.93
CA ALA A 522 -15.56 -20.49 -44.84
C ALA A 522 -14.38 -20.13 -43.91
N GLU A 523 -13.24 -19.72 -44.48
CA GLU A 523 -12.08 -19.28 -43.71
C GLU A 523 -12.39 -18.04 -42.86
N ARG A 524 -12.99 -17.00 -43.46
CA ARG A 524 -13.39 -15.79 -42.78
C ARG A 524 -14.29 -16.09 -41.58
N VAL A 525 -15.34 -16.87 -41.82
CA VAL A 525 -16.33 -17.20 -40.80
C VAL A 525 -15.74 -18.08 -39.69
N HIS A 526 -14.88 -19.07 -40.04
CA HIS A 526 -14.21 -19.88 -39.03
C HIS A 526 -13.23 -19.09 -38.16
N ARG A 527 -12.52 -18.09 -38.71
CA ARG A 527 -11.66 -17.18 -37.91
C ARG A 527 -12.47 -16.36 -36.96
N GLU A 528 -13.62 -15.85 -37.41
CA GLU A 528 -14.51 -15.06 -36.55
C GLU A 528 -15.11 -15.92 -35.42
N ALA A 529 -15.57 -17.12 -35.73
CA ALA A 529 -16.03 -18.11 -34.75
C ALA A 529 -14.92 -18.45 -33.74
N LEU A 530 -13.69 -18.63 -34.20
CA LEU A 530 -12.52 -18.91 -33.36
C LEU A 530 -12.25 -17.74 -32.42
N ALA A 531 -12.26 -16.50 -32.90
CA ALA A 531 -12.03 -15.31 -32.07
C ALA A 531 -13.09 -15.16 -30.98
N LEU A 532 -14.37 -15.37 -31.31
CA LEU A 532 -15.47 -15.34 -30.33
C LEU A 532 -15.32 -16.44 -29.28
N ARG A 533 -14.99 -17.67 -29.70
CA ARG A 533 -14.80 -18.80 -28.77
C ARG A 533 -13.58 -18.63 -27.88
N ILE A 534 -12.48 -18.02 -28.36
CA ILE A 534 -11.32 -17.65 -27.54
C ILE A 534 -11.72 -16.62 -26.48
N ALA A 535 -12.49 -15.60 -26.88
CA ALA A 535 -12.93 -14.55 -25.97
C ALA A 535 -13.89 -15.09 -24.88
N GLU A 536 -14.74 -16.05 -25.20
CA GLU A 536 -15.74 -16.62 -24.28
C GLU A 536 -15.13 -17.71 -23.38
N PHE A 537 -14.40 -18.68 -23.96
CA PHE A 537 -13.94 -19.90 -23.27
C PHE A 537 -12.44 -19.89 -22.95
N GLY A 538 -11.69 -18.91 -23.41
CA GLY A 538 -10.22 -18.88 -23.34
C GLY A 538 -9.55 -19.78 -24.39
N GLU A 539 -8.25 -19.55 -24.61
CA GLU A 539 -7.47 -20.27 -25.65
C GLU A 539 -7.43 -21.79 -25.44
N VAL A 540 -7.48 -22.26 -24.21
CA VAL A 540 -7.38 -23.68 -23.85
C VAL A 540 -8.76 -24.21 -23.52
N SER A 541 -9.56 -24.47 -24.53
CA SER A 541 -10.92 -25.03 -24.42
C SER A 541 -11.28 -25.94 -25.60
N LEU A 542 -12.19 -26.89 -25.39
CA LEU A 542 -12.61 -27.83 -26.45
C LEU A 542 -13.33 -27.15 -27.63
N PRO A 543 -14.17 -26.11 -27.42
CA PRO A 543 -14.74 -25.37 -28.55
C PRO A 543 -13.67 -24.69 -29.42
N VAL A 544 -12.60 -24.14 -28.82
CA VAL A 544 -11.48 -23.55 -29.55
C VAL A 544 -10.71 -24.62 -30.33
N ALA A 545 -10.43 -25.79 -29.73
CA ALA A 545 -9.77 -26.88 -30.40
C ALA A 545 -10.59 -27.37 -31.62
N SER A 546 -11.92 -27.44 -31.49
CA SER A 546 -12.82 -27.80 -32.60
C SER A 546 -12.83 -26.77 -33.74
N SER A 547 -12.81 -25.45 -33.38
CA SER A 547 -12.71 -24.38 -34.38
C SER A 547 -11.37 -24.41 -35.13
N ARG A 548 -10.25 -24.61 -34.42
CA ARG A 548 -8.92 -24.78 -35.03
C ARG A 548 -8.86 -25.92 -35.98
N ASN A 549 -9.39 -27.09 -35.56
CA ASN A 549 -9.43 -28.31 -36.37
C ASN A 549 -10.23 -28.09 -37.67
N THR A 550 -11.39 -27.43 -37.60
CA THR A 550 -12.19 -27.18 -38.82
C THR A 550 -11.62 -26.06 -39.69
N LEU A 551 -11.01 -25.06 -39.13
CA LEU A 551 -10.26 -24.03 -39.86
C LEU A 551 -9.11 -24.66 -40.65
N ALA A 552 -8.38 -25.59 -40.04
CA ALA A 552 -7.29 -26.31 -40.71
C ALA A 552 -7.74 -27.05 -41.94
N LEU A 553 -8.92 -27.69 -41.87
CA LEU A 553 -9.52 -28.40 -43.06
C LEU A 553 -9.88 -27.41 -44.19
N VAL A 554 -10.24 -26.17 -43.87
CA VAL A 554 -10.46 -25.15 -44.89
C VAL A 554 -9.15 -24.72 -45.51
N LEU A 555 -8.12 -24.43 -44.68
CA LEU A 555 -6.78 -24.06 -45.12
C LEU A 555 -6.12 -25.16 -45.98
N GLN A 556 -6.30 -26.43 -45.62
CA GLN A 556 -5.84 -27.57 -46.42
C GLN A 556 -6.44 -27.53 -47.82
N ASN A 557 -7.76 -27.35 -47.94
CA ASN A 557 -8.41 -27.26 -49.24
C ASN A 557 -7.96 -26.03 -50.08
N GLN A 558 -7.44 -24.99 -49.45
CA GLN A 558 -6.81 -23.85 -50.09
C GLN A 558 -5.31 -24.06 -50.39
N GLN A 559 -4.77 -25.25 -50.08
CA GLN A 559 -3.35 -25.59 -50.19
C GLN A 559 -2.41 -24.76 -49.27
N ALA A 560 -2.98 -24.15 -48.21
CA ALA A 560 -2.24 -23.43 -47.20
C ALA A 560 -1.73 -24.39 -46.10
N TYR A 561 -0.92 -25.35 -46.48
CA TYR A 561 -0.56 -26.52 -45.67
C TYR A 561 0.14 -26.20 -44.36
N GLU A 562 1.09 -25.25 -44.36
CA GLU A 562 1.78 -24.84 -43.15
C GLU A 562 0.82 -24.25 -42.10
N SER A 563 -0.10 -23.39 -42.56
CA SER A 563 -1.10 -22.80 -41.66
C SER A 563 -2.09 -23.82 -41.14
N ALA A 564 -2.45 -24.81 -41.99
CA ALA A 564 -3.33 -25.92 -41.61
C ALA A 564 -2.67 -26.78 -40.52
N ARG A 565 -1.39 -27.09 -40.67
CA ARG A 565 -0.61 -27.88 -39.71
C ARG A 565 -0.53 -27.15 -38.36
N GLU A 566 -0.22 -25.83 -38.37
CA GLU A 566 -0.16 -25.03 -37.14
C GLU A 566 -1.50 -25.08 -36.36
N GLU A 567 -2.62 -24.95 -37.05
CA GLU A 567 -3.93 -24.97 -36.39
C GLU A 567 -4.29 -26.38 -35.86
N LEU A 568 -3.93 -27.45 -36.59
CA LEU A 568 -4.13 -28.83 -36.12
C LEU A 568 -3.24 -29.16 -34.92
N ASP A 569 -1.96 -28.76 -34.94
CA ASP A 569 -1.04 -28.98 -33.82
C ASP A 569 -1.54 -28.27 -32.56
N ARG A 570 -2.00 -27.03 -32.68
CA ARG A 570 -2.62 -26.32 -31.56
C ARG A 570 -3.87 -27.00 -31.06
N ALA A 571 -4.72 -27.51 -31.96
CA ALA A 571 -5.92 -28.25 -31.57
C ALA A 571 -5.56 -29.54 -30.82
N LEU A 572 -4.55 -30.28 -31.31
CA LEU A 572 -4.07 -31.50 -30.68
C LEU A 572 -3.52 -31.27 -29.28
N VAL A 573 -2.70 -30.22 -29.10
CA VAL A 573 -2.17 -29.84 -27.78
C VAL A 573 -3.31 -29.55 -26.80
N ILE A 574 -4.32 -28.79 -27.21
CA ILE A 574 -5.48 -28.51 -26.36
C ILE A 574 -6.23 -29.80 -26.00
N ARG A 575 -6.54 -30.63 -27.00
CA ARG A 575 -7.27 -31.88 -26.78
C ARG A 575 -6.53 -32.85 -25.87
N ARG A 576 -5.21 -33.06 -26.10
CA ARG A 576 -4.36 -33.89 -25.21
C ARG A 576 -4.30 -33.40 -23.78
N ARG A 577 -4.42 -32.06 -23.57
CA ARG A 577 -4.42 -31.45 -22.23
C ARG A 577 -5.76 -31.63 -21.49
N LEU A 578 -6.88 -31.62 -22.22
CA LEU A 578 -8.21 -31.54 -21.61
C LEU A 578 -8.98 -32.84 -21.65
N LEU A 579 -8.62 -33.76 -22.53
CA LEU A 579 -9.31 -35.03 -22.74
C LEU A 579 -8.48 -36.24 -22.29
N PRO A 580 -9.13 -37.36 -21.94
CA PRO A 580 -8.44 -38.63 -21.74
C PRO A 580 -7.67 -39.05 -22.99
N PRO A 581 -6.53 -39.78 -22.85
CA PRO A 581 -5.72 -40.20 -23.99
C PRO A 581 -6.46 -41.00 -25.07
N GLN A 582 -7.49 -41.76 -24.70
CA GLN A 582 -8.32 -42.56 -25.61
C GLN A 582 -9.54 -41.80 -26.18
N SER A 583 -9.57 -40.45 -26.08
CA SER A 583 -10.69 -39.70 -26.64
C SER A 583 -10.71 -39.69 -28.16
N PRO A 584 -11.86 -40.02 -28.77
CA PRO A 584 -12.00 -40.03 -30.24
C PRO A 584 -11.66 -38.72 -30.91
N GLU A 585 -11.88 -37.59 -30.21
CA GLU A 585 -11.55 -36.24 -30.72
C GLU A 585 -10.04 -36.06 -30.95
N ILE A 586 -9.20 -36.74 -30.14
CA ILE A 586 -7.72 -36.73 -30.36
C ILE A 586 -7.45 -37.48 -31.66
N ALA A 587 -8.03 -38.65 -31.85
CA ALA A 587 -7.85 -39.46 -33.07
C ALA A 587 -8.31 -38.71 -34.33
N VAL A 588 -9.43 -37.96 -34.27
CA VAL A 588 -9.89 -37.16 -35.40
C VAL A 588 -8.83 -36.11 -35.78
N THR A 589 -8.17 -35.43 -34.78
CA THR A 589 -7.11 -34.48 -35.11
C THR A 589 -5.88 -35.16 -35.70
N LEU A 590 -5.48 -36.28 -35.13
CA LEU A 590 -4.36 -37.08 -35.64
C LEU A 590 -4.61 -37.54 -37.06
N SER A 591 -5.84 -38.03 -37.39
CA SER A 591 -6.21 -38.43 -38.74
C SER A 591 -6.17 -37.26 -39.73
N ASN A 592 -6.56 -36.03 -39.29
CA ASN A 592 -6.48 -34.84 -40.12
C ASN A 592 -5.01 -34.40 -40.33
N LEU A 593 -4.16 -34.53 -39.32
CA LEU A 593 -2.71 -34.31 -39.46
C LEU A 593 -2.07 -35.33 -40.38
N GLY A 594 -2.46 -36.60 -40.28
CA GLY A 594 -2.01 -37.66 -41.18
C GLY A 594 -2.43 -37.42 -42.62
N ALA A 595 -3.68 -36.96 -42.86
CA ALA A 595 -4.13 -36.58 -44.19
C ALA A 595 -3.34 -35.38 -44.76
N LEU A 596 -3.04 -34.42 -43.92
CA LEU A 596 -2.20 -33.28 -44.33
C LEU A 596 -0.76 -33.72 -44.64
N ALA A 597 -0.19 -34.64 -43.86
CA ALA A 597 1.12 -35.21 -44.11
C ALA A 597 1.19 -35.97 -45.44
N LEU A 598 0.13 -36.69 -45.81
CA LEU A 598 0.02 -37.30 -47.16
C LEU A 598 0.05 -36.26 -48.27
N GLU A 599 -0.66 -35.16 -48.15
CA GLU A 599 -0.68 -34.11 -49.16
C GLU A 599 0.63 -33.35 -49.29
N THR A 600 1.47 -33.40 -48.26
CA THR A 600 2.82 -32.80 -48.22
C THR A 600 3.95 -33.80 -48.44
N ASP A 601 3.64 -35.01 -48.86
CA ASP A 601 4.56 -36.12 -49.18
C ASP A 601 5.42 -36.61 -47.97
N ASP A 602 4.91 -36.39 -46.75
CA ASP A 602 5.49 -36.93 -45.52
C ASP A 602 4.83 -38.27 -45.16
N LEU A 603 5.18 -39.31 -45.93
CA LEU A 603 4.55 -40.61 -45.84
C LEU A 603 4.80 -41.32 -44.49
N ASP A 604 6.04 -41.20 -43.97
CA ASP A 604 6.37 -41.76 -42.65
C ASP A 604 5.60 -41.06 -41.52
N GLY A 605 5.52 -39.75 -41.56
CA GLY A 605 4.73 -38.97 -40.59
C GLY A 605 3.25 -39.32 -40.69
N ALA A 606 2.70 -39.45 -41.90
CA ALA A 606 1.32 -39.82 -42.12
C ALA A 606 1.01 -41.19 -41.50
N ARG A 607 1.88 -42.20 -41.72
CA ARG A 607 1.73 -43.54 -41.16
C ARG A 607 1.68 -43.52 -39.63
N GLN A 608 2.64 -42.87 -38.99
CA GLN A 608 2.67 -42.78 -37.54
C GLN A 608 1.39 -42.12 -36.96
N LEU A 609 0.92 -41.04 -37.58
CA LEU A 609 -0.26 -40.30 -37.13
C LEU A 609 -1.55 -41.15 -37.31
N PHE A 610 -1.68 -41.89 -38.42
CA PHE A 610 -2.83 -42.76 -38.64
C PHE A 610 -2.80 -44.01 -37.76
N GLU A 611 -1.63 -44.58 -37.43
CA GLU A 611 -1.51 -45.70 -36.52
C GLU A 611 -1.89 -45.29 -35.09
N GLU A 612 -1.42 -44.10 -34.60
CA GLU A 612 -1.83 -43.55 -33.31
C GLU A 612 -3.36 -43.30 -33.29
N ALA A 613 -3.89 -42.73 -34.37
CA ALA A 613 -5.35 -42.54 -34.49
C ALA A 613 -6.12 -43.84 -34.45
N LEU A 614 -5.65 -44.85 -35.16
CA LEU A 614 -6.26 -46.18 -35.22
C LEU A 614 -6.32 -46.84 -33.84
N GLU A 615 -5.20 -46.81 -33.08
CA GLU A 615 -5.14 -47.38 -31.73
C GLU A 615 -6.18 -46.74 -30.79
N ILE A 616 -6.30 -45.42 -30.84
CA ILE A 616 -7.30 -44.66 -30.04
C ILE A 616 -8.72 -45.06 -30.50
N GLN A 617 -8.98 -45.09 -31.81
CA GLN A 617 -10.29 -45.40 -32.38
C GLN A 617 -10.76 -46.81 -32.04
N GLU A 618 -9.88 -47.80 -32.16
CA GLU A 618 -10.18 -49.21 -31.80
C GLU A 618 -10.46 -49.37 -30.30
N SER A 619 -9.77 -48.59 -29.45
CA SER A 619 -10.03 -48.64 -28.01
C SER A 619 -11.33 -47.92 -27.61
N ALA A 620 -11.71 -46.85 -28.32
CA ALA A 620 -12.88 -46.05 -28.01
C ALA A 620 -14.18 -46.57 -28.54
N TRP A 621 -14.17 -47.25 -29.69
CA TRP A 621 -15.38 -47.79 -30.35
C TRP A 621 -15.40 -49.31 -30.39
N SER A 622 -16.44 -49.90 -29.84
CA SER A 622 -16.64 -51.34 -29.83
C SER A 622 -17.27 -51.89 -31.11
N GLY A 623 -17.36 -51.07 -32.16
CA GLY A 623 -18.04 -51.43 -33.39
C GLY A 623 -17.71 -50.55 -34.59
N ASP A 624 -18.49 -50.69 -35.65
CA ASP A 624 -18.29 -49.98 -36.91
C ASP A 624 -18.45 -48.44 -36.74
N HIS A 625 -17.45 -47.70 -37.20
CA HIS A 625 -17.45 -46.24 -37.14
C HIS A 625 -16.93 -45.63 -38.46
N PRO A 626 -17.53 -44.55 -38.99
CA PRO A 626 -17.08 -43.92 -40.22
C PRO A 626 -15.63 -43.46 -40.21
N ASP A 627 -15.19 -42.87 -39.08
CA ASP A 627 -13.83 -42.32 -38.93
C ASP A 627 -12.80 -43.48 -38.89
N LEU A 628 -13.10 -44.59 -38.21
CA LEU A 628 -12.27 -45.80 -38.19
C LEU A 628 -12.09 -46.35 -39.61
N ALA A 629 -13.19 -46.45 -40.38
CA ALA A 629 -13.12 -46.86 -41.78
C ALA A 629 -12.29 -45.91 -42.66
N THR A 630 -12.30 -44.63 -42.35
CA THR A 630 -11.49 -43.65 -43.05
C THR A 630 -10.00 -43.76 -42.71
N THR A 631 -9.66 -43.99 -41.42
CA THR A 631 -8.26 -44.21 -41.00
C THR A 631 -7.71 -45.49 -41.59
N LEU A 632 -8.47 -46.59 -41.58
CA LEU A 632 -8.08 -47.84 -42.25
C LEU A 632 -7.88 -47.68 -43.76
N ASN A 633 -8.73 -46.91 -44.41
CA ASN A 633 -8.59 -46.62 -45.83
C ASN A 633 -7.31 -45.80 -46.15
N ASN A 634 -6.96 -44.82 -45.31
CA ASN A 634 -5.75 -44.03 -45.49
C ASN A 634 -4.48 -44.86 -45.23
N LEU A 635 -4.50 -45.75 -44.24
CA LEU A 635 -3.40 -46.69 -43.99
C LEU A 635 -3.29 -47.72 -45.16
N GLY A 636 -4.41 -48.19 -45.71
CA GLY A 636 -4.42 -49.07 -46.89
C GLY A 636 -3.83 -48.39 -48.11
N TYR A 637 -4.04 -47.11 -48.28
CA TYR A 637 -3.41 -46.30 -49.33
C TYR A 637 -1.88 -46.20 -49.13
N LEU A 638 -1.41 -45.98 -47.88
CA LEU A 638 0.01 -46.00 -47.57
C LEU A 638 0.66 -47.38 -47.81
N ASP A 639 -0.04 -48.48 -47.45
CA ASP A 639 0.45 -49.82 -47.73
C ASP A 639 0.58 -50.06 -49.23
N GLN A 640 -0.35 -49.53 -50.03
CA GLN A 640 -0.27 -49.60 -51.49
C GLN A 640 0.91 -48.86 -52.06
N ILE A 641 1.26 -47.67 -51.51
CA ILE A 641 2.47 -46.92 -51.87
C ILE A 641 3.74 -47.71 -51.52
N ASP A 642 3.74 -48.42 -50.38
CA ASP A 642 4.88 -49.27 -49.96
C ASP A 642 4.92 -50.61 -50.67
N GLU A 643 4.06 -50.85 -51.69
CA GLU A 643 3.90 -52.09 -52.44
C GLU A 643 3.46 -53.32 -51.60
N ASP A 644 2.99 -53.09 -50.34
CA ASP A 644 2.38 -54.14 -49.51
C ASP A 644 0.89 -54.32 -49.88
N LEU A 645 0.67 -54.90 -51.03
CA LEU A 645 -0.69 -55.06 -51.61
C LEU A 645 -1.59 -55.99 -50.80
N ASP A 646 -1.03 -56.90 -50.02
CA ASP A 646 -1.80 -57.77 -49.13
C ASP A 646 -2.38 -57.03 -47.95
N SER A 647 -1.57 -56.19 -47.26
CA SER A 647 -2.05 -55.38 -46.20
C SER A 647 -3.03 -54.33 -46.71
N ALA A 648 -2.74 -53.67 -47.84
CA ALA A 648 -3.61 -52.69 -48.50
C ALA A 648 -5.02 -53.31 -48.77
N GLN A 649 -5.07 -54.49 -49.34
CA GLN A 649 -6.32 -55.19 -49.58
C GLN A 649 -7.11 -55.42 -48.31
N LEU A 650 -6.46 -55.97 -47.28
CA LEU A 650 -7.14 -56.32 -46.01
C LEU A 650 -7.73 -55.06 -45.35
N ARG A 651 -6.99 -53.91 -45.33
CA ARG A 651 -7.46 -52.66 -44.78
C ARG A 651 -8.60 -52.07 -45.60
N HIS A 652 -8.51 -52.05 -46.92
CA HIS A 652 -9.56 -51.49 -47.75
C HIS A 652 -10.86 -52.44 -47.73
N GLU A 653 -10.69 -53.71 -47.62
CA GLU A 653 -11.83 -54.65 -47.40
C GLU A 653 -12.50 -54.38 -46.05
N SER A 654 -11.71 -54.21 -44.97
CA SER A 654 -12.24 -53.85 -43.63
C SER A 654 -12.98 -52.52 -43.65
N ALA A 655 -12.40 -51.49 -44.26
CA ALA A 655 -13.05 -50.22 -44.43
C ALA A 655 -14.35 -50.28 -45.27
N LEU A 656 -14.34 -51.05 -46.36
CA LEU A 656 -15.53 -51.30 -47.21
C LEU A 656 -16.62 -51.92 -46.41
N GLN A 657 -16.34 -53.01 -45.67
CA GLN A 657 -17.34 -53.73 -44.88
C GLN A 657 -17.96 -52.85 -43.81
N MET A 658 -17.16 -52.03 -43.13
CA MET A 658 -17.68 -51.07 -42.16
C MET A 658 -18.61 -50.04 -42.85
N ARG A 659 -18.19 -49.44 -43.97
CA ARG A 659 -18.99 -48.45 -44.69
C ARG A 659 -20.29 -49.08 -45.25
N LEU A 660 -20.30 -50.32 -45.71
CA LEU A 660 -21.51 -51.04 -46.09
C LEU A 660 -22.50 -51.22 -44.94
N ARG A 661 -22.02 -51.57 -43.73
CA ARG A 661 -22.86 -51.66 -42.53
C ARG A 661 -23.37 -50.30 -42.02
N VAL A 662 -22.57 -49.29 -42.10
CA VAL A 662 -22.90 -47.94 -41.55
C VAL A 662 -23.75 -47.11 -42.53
N PHE A 663 -23.35 -47.09 -43.81
CA PHE A 663 -23.95 -46.20 -44.81
C PHE A 663 -24.82 -46.94 -45.83
N GLY A 664 -24.68 -48.26 -45.94
CA GLY A 664 -25.33 -49.07 -46.97
C GLY A 664 -24.56 -49.04 -48.29
N GLU A 665 -25.13 -49.84 -49.28
CA GLU A 665 -24.48 -49.98 -50.58
C GLU A 665 -24.49 -48.73 -51.45
N ASP A 666 -25.46 -47.84 -51.27
CA ASP A 666 -25.71 -46.76 -52.20
C ASP A 666 -25.25 -45.40 -51.60
N HIS A 667 -24.03 -45.38 -51.10
CA HIS A 667 -23.46 -44.21 -50.47
C HIS A 667 -22.12 -43.75 -51.12
N PRO A 668 -21.83 -42.47 -51.33
CA PRO A 668 -20.59 -42.01 -51.95
C PRO A 668 -19.31 -42.53 -51.27
N HIS A 669 -19.24 -42.58 -49.93
CA HIS A 669 -18.08 -43.16 -49.22
C HIS A 669 -17.91 -44.67 -49.48
N THR A 670 -19.01 -45.39 -49.66
CA THR A 670 -18.95 -46.84 -50.05
C THR A 670 -18.42 -46.96 -51.47
N ALA A 671 -18.81 -46.05 -52.39
CA ALA A 671 -18.25 -45.98 -53.75
C ALA A 671 -16.72 -45.73 -53.74
N SER A 672 -16.24 -44.82 -52.92
CA SER A 672 -14.78 -44.59 -52.80
C SER A 672 -14.04 -45.83 -52.26
N SER A 673 -14.61 -46.59 -51.31
CA SER A 673 -13.99 -47.83 -50.85
C SER A 673 -13.97 -48.90 -51.93
N PHE A 674 -15.02 -49.07 -52.75
CA PHE A 674 -14.99 -49.96 -53.91
C PHE A 674 -13.91 -49.54 -54.90
N ASN A 675 -13.77 -48.25 -55.18
CA ASN A 675 -12.71 -47.72 -56.05
C ASN A 675 -11.30 -48.07 -55.52
N ASN A 676 -11.04 -47.78 -54.24
CA ASN A 676 -9.74 -48.04 -53.66
C ASN A 676 -9.38 -49.50 -53.64
N LEU A 677 -10.34 -50.41 -53.34
CA LEU A 677 -10.14 -51.86 -53.47
C LEU A 677 -9.90 -52.23 -54.90
N GLY A 678 -10.59 -51.61 -55.88
CA GLY A 678 -10.34 -51.75 -57.30
C GLY A 678 -8.93 -51.41 -57.75
N LEU A 679 -8.35 -50.35 -57.19
CA LEU A 679 -6.96 -49.92 -57.44
C LEU A 679 -5.99 -51.03 -56.95
N VAL A 680 -6.17 -51.55 -55.73
CA VAL A 680 -5.34 -52.67 -55.24
C VAL A 680 -5.37 -53.87 -56.14
N TYR A 681 -6.54 -54.30 -56.57
CA TYR A 681 -6.65 -55.44 -57.53
C TYR A 681 -5.99 -55.13 -58.88
N PHE A 682 -6.08 -53.90 -59.31
CA PHE A 682 -5.40 -53.44 -60.52
C PHE A 682 -3.88 -53.54 -60.37
N ASP A 683 -3.30 -53.08 -59.27
CA ASP A 683 -1.86 -53.15 -58.93
C ASP A 683 -1.41 -54.63 -58.76
N GLN A 684 -2.29 -55.57 -58.29
CA GLN A 684 -2.05 -56.99 -58.21
C GLN A 684 -2.09 -57.63 -59.56
N GLY A 685 -2.55 -56.99 -60.64
CA GLY A 685 -2.72 -57.51 -61.97
C GLY A 685 -4.03 -58.28 -62.18
N ASP A 686 -4.92 -58.27 -61.18
CA ASP A 686 -6.30 -58.88 -61.35
C ASP A 686 -7.27 -57.82 -61.91
N PHE A 687 -7.09 -57.56 -63.20
CA PHE A 687 -7.89 -56.57 -63.91
C PHE A 687 -9.40 -56.90 -63.93
N THR A 688 -9.74 -58.21 -63.78
CA THR A 688 -11.14 -58.67 -63.75
C THR A 688 -11.80 -58.24 -62.44
N ALA A 689 -11.20 -58.54 -61.29
CA ALA A 689 -11.68 -58.03 -60.00
C ALA A 689 -11.67 -56.54 -59.92
N ALA A 690 -10.62 -55.87 -60.43
CA ALA A 690 -10.53 -54.38 -60.47
C ALA A 690 -11.73 -53.79 -61.24
N ALA A 691 -12.04 -54.31 -62.45
CA ALA A 691 -13.16 -53.81 -63.25
C ALA A 691 -14.52 -53.99 -62.57
N GLU A 692 -14.73 -55.08 -61.85
CA GLU A 692 -15.94 -55.30 -61.06
C GLU A 692 -16.10 -54.26 -59.94
N ARG A 693 -15.04 -53.97 -59.24
CA ARG A 693 -15.04 -52.93 -58.13
C ARG A 693 -15.22 -51.54 -58.66
N PHE A 694 -14.54 -51.14 -59.73
CA PHE A 694 -14.73 -49.85 -60.37
C PHE A 694 -16.15 -49.68 -60.96
N GLU A 695 -16.77 -50.73 -61.50
CA GLU A 695 -18.14 -50.70 -61.98
C GLU A 695 -19.13 -50.43 -60.84
N GLN A 696 -18.92 -51.08 -59.67
CA GLN A 696 -19.73 -50.83 -58.48
C GLN A 696 -19.57 -49.36 -58.01
N ALA A 697 -18.34 -48.86 -57.96
CA ALA A 697 -18.04 -47.46 -57.59
C ALA A 697 -18.71 -46.44 -58.54
N ALA A 698 -18.51 -46.61 -59.84
CA ALA A 698 -19.05 -45.73 -60.88
C ALA A 698 -20.62 -45.76 -60.89
N ARG A 699 -21.23 -46.90 -60.69
CA ARG A 699 -22.70 -47.07 -60.63
C ARG A 699 -23.26 -46.27 -59.42
N ILE A 700 -22.65 -46.30 -58.24
CA ILE A 700 -23.09 -45.61 -57.06
C ILE A 700 -22.89 -44.09 -57.24
N ALA A 701 -21.73 -43.68 -57.74
CA ALA A 701 -21.40 -42.28 -57.97
C ALA A 701 -22.40 -41.62 -58.91
N LYS A 702 -22.71 -42.25 -60.04
CA LYS A 702 -23.74 -41.79 -61.02
C LYS A 702 -25.15 -41.61 -60.45
N ARG A 703 -25.51 -42.40 -59.45
CA ARG A 703 -26.83 -42.28 -58.80
C ARG A 703 -26.89 -41.18 -57.77
N ARG A 704 -25.76 -40.83 -57.10
CA ARG A 704 -25.74 -40.03 -55.94
C ARG A 704 -25.09 -38.64 -56.15
N LEU A 705 -24.23 -38.52 -57.15
CA LEU A 705 -23.49 -37.32 -57.44
C LEU A 705 -23.94 -36.75 -58.79
N ALA A 706 -23.68 -35.49 -59.03
CA ALA A 706 -23.90 -34.86 -60.31
C ALA A 706 -23.01 -35.47 -61.40
N SER A 707 -23.51 -35.50 -62.66
CA SER A 707 -22.77 -36.16 -63.75
C SER A 707 -21.41 -35.55 -64.07
N ASP A 708 -21.21 -34.30 -63.71
CA ASP A 708 -19.94 -33.56 -63.84
C ASP A 708 -19.05 -33.61 -62.60
N HIS A 709 -19.46 -34.38 -61.59
CA HIS A 709 -18.68 -34.48 -60.38
C HIS A 709 -17.35 -35.25 -60.62
N PRO A 710 -16.19 -34.76 -60.12
CA PRO A 710 -14.87 -35.34 -60.41
C PRO A 710 -14.76 -36.83 -60.09
N LEU A 711 -15.35 -37.27 -58.98
CA LEU A 711 -15.36 -38.72 -58.64
C LEU A 711 -16.09 -39.59 -59.65
N VAL A 712 -17.12 -39.08 -60.32
CA VAL A 712 -17.83 -39.84 -61.36
C VAL A 712 -16.90 -40.06 -62.55
N GLN A 713 -16.22 -39.02 -62.99
CA GLN A 713 -15.25 -39.06 -64.08
C GLN A 713 -14.07 -40.01 -63.71
N GLN A 714 -13.49 -39.87 -62.55
CA GLN A 714 -12.38 -40.69 -62.09
C GLN A 714 -12.73 -42.16 -62.04
N PHE A 715 -13.90 -42.54 -61.50
CA PHE A 715 -14.29 -43.94 -61.39
C PHE A 715 -14.62 -44.53 -62.78
N GLU A 716 -15.07 -43.73 -63.72
CA GLU A 716 -15.25 -44.15 -65.11
C GLU A 716 -13.95 -44.36 -65.85
N GLU A 717 -12.96 -43.47 -65.63
CA GLU A 717 -11.60 -43.57 -66.16
C GLU A 717 -10.93 -44.86 -65.63
N ASN A 718 -10.93 -45.12 -64.34
CA ASN A 718 -10.36 -46.26 -63.71
C ASN A 718 -11.03 -47.58 -64.26
N LEU A 719 -12.38 -47.59 -64.48
CA LEU A 719 -13.12 -48.71 -65.07
C LEU A 719 -12.68 -48.92 -66.52
N ALA A 720 -12.54 -47.85 -67.29
CA ALA A 720 -12.12 -47.93 -68.70
C ALA A 720 -10.69 -48.53 -68.79
N GLU A 721 -9.80 -48.09 -67.94
CA GLU A 721 -8.42 -48.58 -67.92
C GLU A 721 -8.34 -50.07 -67.55
N ALA A 722 -9.03 -50.48 -66.45
CA ALA A 722 -9.07 -51.87 -66.05
C ALA A 722 -9.63 -52.76 -67.16
N ARG A 723 -10.67 -52.33 -67.89
CA ARG A 723 -11.24 -53.06 -69.03
C ARG A 723 -10.31 -53.13 -70.25
N SER A 724 -9.43 -52.18 -70.42
CA SER A 724 -8.43 -52.13 -71.48
C SER A 724 -7.24 -53.07 -71.23
N ALA A 725 -7.00 -53.36 -69.93
CA ALA A 725 -5.89 -54.21 -69.47
C ALA A 725 -6.29 -55.68 -69.39
N GLN A 726 -7.59 -56.01 -69.43
CA GLN A 726 -8.13 -57.41 -69.53
C GLN A 726 -7.79 -57.98 -70.90
#